data_76b2f3cc80f941a07668326b18254ee6
#
_entry.id   76b2f3cc80f941a07668326b18254ee6
#
_cell.length_a   1.000
_cell.length_b   1.000
_cell.length_c   1.000
_cell.angle_alpha   90.00
_cell.angle_beta   90.00
_cell.angle_gamma   90.00
#
_symmetry.space_group_name_H-M   'P 1'
#
loop_
_entity.id
_entity.type
_entity.pdbx_description
1 polymer ?
#
loop_
_entity_poly.entity_id
_entity_poly.type
_entity_poly.pdbx_seq_one_letter_code
_entity_poly.pdbx_strand_id
1 'polypeptide(L)'
;MDAERVRAQVGRILASAAFAGAERASNFLRFVVERKLEGRAGEIKEFVIAVEVLGRTSSFDSKTDPIVRVEAGRLRDRLSSYYEDEGEADLVLISLPKGGYVPEFSERRRAAAPSSAGVMRLSILPSENASFESFAVSPDGRQLAFTAALNGRVMLWVRALDSLEARPLAGTDNAQYPFWSPDSLSIGFFVHNKLKVVGISGGPARDIADAVVGRGGAWSPEGVILFCPRPMGILHQISAAGGTATPVTSLDESRAEVAHAFPQFLPGGRQFMYLAASCRPGESSIRASSLDSTDSKVLLRADTGAVYAPILPGYGASLLFVHDGALMAQPFDSRRLQLNGERMVVVPEVRHRRWQQATFSVSSNGVLLYQGAEYQQFSWFDRQGKLLASVGPQNDCLSFTLSPDERYVALHRHDDPDTFLPTIWVMDLLREGAVFRFTDIGATQAELSPVWSPDSSEILFSRGDDRGMRLMRQPLNGGAAHCILDTEGPKFPNDWSSEGQFIAYSSQAPDYQNMHTWIVSLSASGQQRKPRPFLQHSCDELSAYFSPEQEQEGPRWIAYTSNETGRHEVYVRDFPAGTHKWQVSNWGGLIPHWRRDGRELFYLSPEGMLVAVAVNLGDTFEFGTPQALFGTGLRFAPLYKHWMNQYAVTRDGQRFLFNRQVPEGTPSAITAVIPW
;
A
#
# COMPACT_ATOMS: atom_id res chain seq x y z
N MET A 1 -28.54 28.27 6.79
CA MET A 1 -27.95 26.91 6.93
C MET A 1 -29.09 25.92 7.09
N ASP A 2 -29.02 24.75 6.45
CA ASP A 2 -30.08 23.74 6.51
C ASP A 2 -30.17 23.13 7.91
N ALA A 3 -31.40 23.07 8.44
CA ALA A 3 -31.68 22.58 9.81
C ALA A 3 -31.33 21.09 9.98
N GLU A 4 -31.52 20.27 8.95
CA GLU A 4 -31.16 18.84 9.01
C GLU A 4 -29.63 18.64 9.13
N ARG A 5 -28.86 19.42 8.40
CA ARG A 5 -27.38 19.39 8.48
C ARG A 5 -26.87 19.78 9.86
N VAL A 6 -27.50 20.79 10.50
CA VAL A 6 -27.14 21.23 11.86
C VAL A 6 -27.49 20.12 12.88
N ARG A 7 -28.65 19.47 12.76
CA ARG A 7 -29.04 18.36 13.64
C ARG A 7 -28.12 17.16 13.50
N ALA A 8 -27.76 16.81 12.27
CA ALA A 8 -26.79 15.76 12.03
C ALA A 8 -25.43 16.06 12.67
N GLN A 9 -24.98 17.32 12.62
CA GLN A 9 -23.77 17.76 13.29
C GLN A 9 -23.87 17.65 14.80
N VAL A 10 -24.99 18.07 15.41
CA VAL A 10 -25.22 17.87 16.86
C VAL A 10 -25.13 16.38 17.20
N GLY A 11 -25.70 15.50 16.38
CA GLY A 11 -25.61 14.04 16.58
C GLY A 11 -24.15 13.55 16.65
N ARG A 12 -23.28 13.98 15.73
CA ARG A 12 -21.84 13.64 15.76
C ARG A 12 -21.13 14.17 17.00
N ILE A 13 -21.33 15.44 17.32
CA ILE A 13 -20.74 16.06 18.52
C ILE A 13 -21.11 15.27 19.78
N LEU A 14 -22.37 14.91 19.94
CA LEU A 14 -22.87 14.21 21.12
C LEU A 14 -22.42 12.74 21.22
N ALA A 15 -22.03 12.14 20.09
CA ALA A 15 -21.48 10.78 20.03
C ALA A 15 -19.96 10.73 20.28
N SER A 16 -19.28 11.88 20.30
CA SER A 16 -17.82 11.98 20.42
C SER A 16 -17.29 11.71 21.83
N ALA A 17 -16.00 11.41 21.95
CA ALA A 17 -15.31 11.26 23.22
C ALA A 17 -15.35 12.57 24.05
N ALA A 18 -15.29 13.74 23.39
CA ALA A 18 -15.38 15.05 24.05
C ALA A 18 -16.68 15.25 24.82
N PHE A 19 -17.78 14.57 24.43
CA PHE A 19 -19.10 14.64 25.10
C PHE A 19 -19.45 13.37 25.88
N ALA A 20 -18.60 12.35 25.89
CA ALA A 20 -18.83 11.13 26.66
C ALA A 20 -19.02 11.44 28.14
N GLY A 21 -20.15 10.96 28.74
CA GLY A 21 -20.49 11.20 30.14
C GLY A 21 -20.86 12.65 30.50
N ALA A 22 -21.02 13.55 29.53
CA ALA A 22 -21.28 14.98 29.76
C ALA A 22 -22.77 15.35 29.59
N GLU A 23 -23.65 14.70 30.31
CA GLU A 23 -25.11 14.84 30.16
C GLU A 23 -25.61 16.28 30.18
N ARG A 24 -25.10 17.11 31.11
CA ARG A 24 -25.49 18.52 31.22
C ARG A 24 -25.10 19.35 30.01
N ALA A 25 -23.87 19.18 29.53
CA ALA A 25 -23.40 19.87 28.35
C ALA A 25 -24.14 19.41 27.08
N SER A 26 -24.46 18.11 26.99
CA SER A 26 -25.25 17.51 25.90
C SER A 26 -26.67 18.06 25.84
N ASN A 27 -27.34 18.14 26.98
CA ASN A 27 -28.68 18.69 27.07
C ASN A 27 -28.70 20.23 26.83
N PHE A 28 -27.67 20.92 27.28
CA PHE A 28 -27.50 22.36 26.98
C PHE A 28 -27.31 22.60 25.47
N LEU A 29 -26.44 21.85 24.84
CA LEU A 29 -26.23 21.97 23.40
C LEU A 29 -27.49 21.70 22.59
N ARG A 30 -28.18 20.57 22.88
CA ARG A 30 -29.48 20.27 22.23
C ARG A 30 -30.48 21.38 22.39
N PHE A 31 -30.68 21.87 23.61
CA PHE A 31 -31.64 22.89 23.90
C PHE A 31 -31.40 24.20 23.11
N VAL A 32 -30.19 24.73 23.15
CA VAL A 32 -29.91 26.01 22.48
C VAL A 32 -29.91 25.90 20.94
N VAL A 33 -29.49 24.74 20.40
CA VAL A 33 -29.54 24.51 18.97
C VAL A 33 -30.96 24.36 18.46
N GLU A 34 -31.80 23.54 19.11
CA GLU A 34 -33.21 23.37 18.69
C GLU A 34 -33.99 24.67 18.81
N ARG A 35 -33.86 25.41 19.93
CA ARG A 35 -34.52 26.73 20.09
C ARG A 35 -34.14 27.70 18.99
N LYS A 36 -32.88 27.72 18.57
CA LYS A 36 -32.44 28.57 17.47
C LYS A 36 -32.98 28.11 16.12
N LEU A 37 -33.01 26.80 15.83
CA LEU A 37 -33.57 26.24 14.60
C LEU A 37 -35.08 26.46 14.48
N GLU A 38 -35.81 26.50 15.63
CA GLU A 38 -37.24 26.84 15.70
C GLU A 38 -37.52 28.34 15.56
N GLY A 39 -36.48 29.18 15.36
CA GLY A 39 -36.64 30.64 15.28
C GLY A 39 -36.86 31.31 16.65
N ARG A 40 -36.72 30.60 17.76
CA ARG A 40 -36.98 31.05 19.14
C ARG A 40 -35.71 31.47 19.88
N ALA A 41 -34.71 32.00 19.14
CA ALA A 41 -33.44 32.44 19.71
C ALA A 41 -33.58 33.49 20.84
N GLY A 42 -34.63 34.33 20.79
CA GLY A 42 -34.93 35.32 21.84
C GLY A 42 -35.30 34.73 23.21
N GLU A 43 -35.68 33.44 23.24
CA GLU A 43 -36.03 32.72 24.49
C GLU A 43 -34.79 32.08 25.12
N ILE A 44 -33.66 32.04 24.48
CA ILE A 44 -32.41 31.50 25.03
C ILE A 44 -31.80 32.51 26.01
N LYS A 45 -32.36 32.53 27.21
CA LYS A 45 -31.94 33.41 28.31
C LYS A 45 -31.44 32.59 29.49
N GLU A 46 -30.54 33.18 30.27
CA GLU A 46 -29.91 32.53 31.43
C GLU A 46 -30.92 31.86 32.36
N PHE A 47 -32.02 32.54 32.65
CA PHE A 47 -33.10 32.00 33.49
C PHE A 47 -33.74 30.74 32.86
N VAL A 48 -34.06 30.79 31.58
CA VAL A 48 -34.72 29.67 30.90
C VAL A 48 -33.80 28.44 30.85
N ILE A 49 -32.51 28.64 30.56
CA ILE A 49 -31.52 27.57 30.61
C ILE A 49 -31.38 26.97 32.00
N ALA A 50 -31.37 27.81 33.03
CA ALA A 50 -31.28 27.34 34.42
C ALA A 50 -32.45 26.42 34.79
N VAL A 51 -33.65 26.79 34.40
CA VAL A 51 -34.87 26.05 34.77
C VAL A 51 -35.09 24.83 33.87
N GLU A 52 -35.08 25.00 32.55
CA GLU A 52 -35.45 23.93 31.61
C GLU A 52 -34.32 22.92 31.36
N VAL A 53 -33.05 23.35 31.48
CA VAL A 53 -31.91 22.48 31.17
C VAL A 53 -31.16 22.01 32.40
N LEU A 54 -30.97 22.90 33.37
CA LEU A 54 -30.14 22.61 34.54
C LEU A 54 -30.95 22.26 35.79
N GLY A 55 -32.29 22.17 35.67
CA GLY A 55 -33.22 21.73 36.76
C GLY A 55 -33.27 22.68 37.96
N ARG A 56 -33.03 23.98 37.74
CA ARG A 56 -33.21 24.99 38.80
C ARG A 56 -34.67 25.31 39.00
N THR A 57 -35.00 25.73 40.21
CA THR A 57 -36.37 26.17 40.55
C THR A 57 -36.69 27.54 39.95
N SER A 58 -37.97 27.90 39.91
CA SER A 58 -38.45 29.22 39.46
C SER A 58 -37.94 30.40 40.26
N SER A 59 -37.26 30.13 41.40
CA SER A 59 -36.59 31.14 42.25
C SER A 59 -35.12 31.39 41.83
N PHE A 60 -34.65 30.85 40.70
CA PHE A 60 -33.29 31.05 40.23
C PHE A 60 -32.98 32.54 40.01
N ASP A 61 -31.88 33.00 40.61
CA ASP A 61 -31.34 34.33 40.42
C ASP A 61 -29.91 34.26 39.82
N SER A 62 -29.75 34.74 38.60
CA SER A 62 -28.48 34.71 37.85
C SER A 62 -27.38 35.59 38.48
N LYS A 63 -27.70 36.44 39.42
CA LYS A 63 -26.71 37.26 40.15
C LYS A 63 -26.04 36.49 41.26
N THR A 64 -26.75 35.53 41.85
CA THR A 64 -26.28 34.75 43.00
C THR A 64 -25.82 33.33 42.62
N ASP A 65 -26.40 32.72 41.58
CA ASP A 65 -26.03 31.39 41.10
C ASP A 65 -25.40 31.45 39.67
N PRO A 66 -24.08 31.32 39.54
CA PRO A 66 -23.38 31.40 38.25
C PRO A 66 -23.45 30.12 37.41
N ILE A 67 -24.29 29.11 37.77
CA ILE A 67 -24.30 27.78 37.18
C ILE A 67 -24.39 27.79 35.65
N VAL A 68 -25.23 28.62 35.04
CA VAL A 68 -25.42 28.69 33.59
C VAL A 68 -24.15 29.20 32.91
N ARG A 69 -23.49 30.20 33.50
CA ARG A 69 -22.22 30.74 32.97
C ARG A 69 -21.10 29.71 33.01
N VAL A 70 -21.04 28.93 34.10
CA VAL A 70 -20.06 27.84 34.26
C VAL A 70 -20.29 26.72 33.23
N GLU A 71 -21.55 26.28 33.11
CA GLU A 71 -21.86 25.21 32.13
C GLU A 71 -21.74 25.68 30.69
N ALA A 72 -22.01 26.95 30.37
CA ALA A 72 -21.74 27.53 29.07
C ALA A 72 -20.22 27.62 28.77
N GLY A 73 -19.38 27.90 29.77
CA GLY A 73 -17.92 27.81 29.66
C GLY A 73 -17.47 26.39 29.29
N ARG A 74 -17.90 25.41 30.08
CA ARG A 74 -17.60 23.99 29.85
C ARG A 74 -18.08 23.49 28.48
N LEU A 75 -19.25 23.95 28.03
CA LEU A 75 -19.76 23.62 26.70
C LEU A 75 -18.87 24.21 25.58
N ARG A 76 -18.37 25.45 25.74
CA ARG A 76 -17.44 26.04 24.79
C ARG A 76 -16.13 25.26 24.71
N ASP A 77 -15.57 24.91 25.87
CA ASP A 77 -14.32 24.15 25.94
C ASP A 77 -14.46 22.76 25.26
N ARG A 78 -15.60 22.08 25.49
CA ARG A 78 -15.89 20.78 24.85
C ARG A 78 -16.12 20.89 23.33
N LEU A 79 -16.80 21.95 22.88
CA LEU A 79 -16.96 22.22 21.44
C LEU A 79 -15.61 22.52 20.80
N SER A 80 -14.73 23.30 21.46
CA SER A 80 -13.39 23.56 20.99
C SER A 80 -12.58 22.28 20.85
N SER A 81 -12.53 21.49 21.92
CA SER A 81 -11.85 20.19 21.93
C SER A 81 -12.37 19.24 20.84
N TYR A 82 -13.69 19.16 20.66
CA TYR A 82 -14.28 18.34 19.59
C TYR A 82 -13.80 18.77 18.21
N TYR A 83 -13.81 20.08 17.91
CA TYR A 83 -13.40 20.61 16.60
C TYR A 83 -11.88 20.68 16.40
N GLU A 84 -11.10 20.50 17.45
CA GLU A 84 -9.63 20.37 17.42
C GLU A 84 -9.19 18.92 17.21
N ASP A 85 -10.10 17.93 17.40
CA ASP A 85 -9.84 16.49 17.32
C ASP A 85 -10.85 15.80 16.38
N GLU A 86 -11.83 15.06 16.89
CA GLU A 86 -12.78 14.25 16.11
C GLU A 86 -13.60 15.01 15.07
N GLY A 87 -13.91 16.29 15.33
CA GLY A 87 -14.67 17.18 14.44
C GLY A 87 -13.83 18.05 13.52
N GLU A 88 -12.51 17.81 13.39
CA GLU A 88 -11.62 18.65 12.57
C GLU A 88 -12.06 18.73 11.11
N ALA A 89 -12.59 17.63 10.55
CA ALA A 89 -13.08 17.56 9.17
C ALA A 89 -14.53 18.00 8.95
N ASP A 90 -15.26 18.31 10.02
CA ASP A 90 -16.68 18.65 9.93
C ASP A 90 -16.94 19.98 9.22
N LEU A 91 -17.87 19.95 8.26
CA LEU A 91 -18.21 21.12 7.46
C LEU A 91 -19.11 22.14 8.19
N VAL A 92 -19.88 21.68 9.19
CA VAL A 92 -20.79 22.53 9.98
C VAL A 92 -20.14 22.80 11.33
N LEU A 93 -19.84 24.07 11.59
CA LEU A 93 -19.33 24.52 12.88
C LEU A 93 -20.48 25.05 13.72
N ILE A 94 -20.60 24.53 14.94
CA ILE A 94 -21.53 25.03 15.97
C ILE A 94 -20.66 25.66 17.06
N SER A 95 -20.82 26.93 17.29
CA SER A 95 -20.10 27.66 18.34
C SER A 95 -21.07 28.36 19.28
N LEU A 96 -20.60 28.61 20.51
CA LEU A 96 -21.35 29.37 21.51
C LEU A 96 -20.54 30.63 21.87
N PRO A 97 -20.90 31.84 21.35
CA PRO A 97 -20.15 33.06 21.55
C PRO A 97 -19.92 33.41 23.00
N LYS A 98 -18.77 34.01 23.33
CA LYS A 98 -18.52 34.56 24.67
C LYS A 98 -19.50 35.70 24.96
N GLY A 99 -20.12 35.66 26.15
CA GLY A 99 -21.12 36.67 26.58
C GLY A 99 -22.55 36.42 26.11
N GLY A 100 -22.79 35.32 25.35
CA GLY A 100 -24.12 34.90 24.90
C GLY A 100 -24.36 33.41 25.05
N TYR A 101 -25.63 33.00 24.89
CA TYR A 101 -26.07 31.59 24.95
C TYR A 101 -26.71 31.14 23.64
N VAL A 102 -26.87 32.03 22.67
CA VAL A 102 -27.39 31.71 21.33
C VAL A 102 -26.26 31.11 20.49
N PRO A 103 -26.38 29.85 20.06
CA PRO A 103 -25.33 29.23 19.26
C PRO A 103 -25.24 29.88 17.88
N GLU A 104 -24.05 29.94 17.32
CA GLU A 104 -23.81 30.35 15.93
C GLU A 104 -23.51 29.13 15.07
N PHE A 105 -24.05 29.12 13.85
CA PHE A 105 -23.82 28.11 12.86
C PHE A 105 -23.05 28.72 11.71
N SER A 106 -21.89 28.18 11.42
CA SER A 106 -21.09 28.59 10.26
C SER A 106 -20.71 27.35 9.47
N GLU A 107 -20.57 27.50 8.18
CA GLU A 107 -19.88 26.48 7.39
C GLU A 107 -18.39 26.73 7.53
N ARG A 108 -17.66 25.68 7.95
CA ARG A 108 -16.23 25.68 7.72
C ARG A 108 -16.08 25.85 6.21
N ARG A 109 -15.70 27.04 5.77
CA ARG A 109 -15.29 27.21 4.39
C ARG A 109 -14.18 26.16 4.23
N ARG A 110 -14.43 25.10 3.47
CA ARG A 110 -13.32 24.43 2.78
C ARG A 110 -12.51 25.60 2.26
N ALA A 111 -11.26 25.71 2.67
CA ALA A 111 -10.37 26.67 2.06
C ALA A 111 -10.61 26.49 0.58
N ALA A 112 -11.24 27.44 -0.06
CA ALA A 112 -11.73 27.27 -1.43
C ALA A 112 -10.53 26.75 -2.18
N ALA A 113 -10.67 25.58 -2.80
CA ALA A 113 -9.66 25.11 -3.72
C ALA A 113 -9.35 26.35 -4.55
N PRO A 114 -8.10 26.85 -4.58
CA PRO A 114 -7.77 28.17 -5.09
C PRO A 114 -8.54 28.36 -6.39
N SER A 115 -9.20 29.48 -6.57
CA SER A 115 -10.09 29.71 -7.70
C SER A 115 -9.39 29.16 -8.94
N SER A 116 -10.02 28.24 -9.67
CA SER A 116 -9.42 27.46 -10.76
C SER A 116 -9.02 28.31 -11.98
N ALA A 117 -9.09 29.62 -11.88
CA ALA A 117 -8.51 30.55 -12.84
C ALA A 117 -6.99 30.39 -12.80
N GLY A 118 -6.42 29.85 -13.83
CA GLY A 118 -4.98 29.63 -13.95
C GLY A 118 -4.46 28.21 -13.63
N VAL A 119 -5.33 27.21 -13.50
CA VAL A 119 -4.93 25.81 -13.27
C VAL A 119 -5.63 24.88 -14.25
N MET A 120 -4.87 24.19 -15.07
CA MET A 120 -5.35 23.13 -15.97
C MET A 120 -5.24 21.78 -15.29
N ARG A 121 -6.30 20.95 -15.36
CA ARG A 121 -6.27 19.54 -14.93
C ARG A 121 -6.41 18.63 -16.13
N LEU A 122 -5.47 17.72 -16.29
CA LEU A 122 -5.41 16.77 -17.38
C LEU A 122 -5.27 15.35 -16.83
N SER A 123 -5.95 14.40 -17.47
CA SER A 123 -5.75 12.97 -17.19
C SER A 123 -4.74 12.39 -18.18
N ILE A 124 -3.68 11.82 -17.66
CA ILE A 124 -2.69 11.07 -18.41
C ILE A 124 -3.04 9.60 -18.27
N LEU A 125 -3.53 9.01 -19.35
CA LEU A 125 -3.88 7.60 -19.39
C LEU A 125 -2.63 6.76 -19.73
N PRO A 126 -2.49 5.56 -19.15
CA PRO A 126 -1.53 4.58 -19.65
C PRO A 126 -1.98 4.09 -21.03
N SER A 127 -1.06 3.52 -21.82
CA SER A 127 -1.42 2.78 -23.03
C SER A 127 -2.34 1.59 -22.70
N GLU A 128 -3.07 1.07 -23.69
CA GLU A 128 -3.91 -0.10 -23.51
C GLU A 128 -3.14 -1.25 -22.83
N ASN A 129 -3.74 -1.83 -21.81
CA ASN A 129 -3.16 -2.90 -20.98
C ASN A 129 -1.89 -2.53 -20.18
N ALA A 130 -1.57 -1.24 -20.03
CA ALA A 130 -0.49 -0.78 -19.17
C ALA A 130 -1.01 -0.19 -17.84
N SER A 131 -0.15 -0.22 -16.80
CA SER A 131 -0.40 0.48 -15.53
C SER A 131 0.84 1.27 -15.13
N PHE A 132 0.64 2.44 -14.53
CA PHE A 132 1.73 3.20 -13.92
C PHE A 132 2.11 2.55 -12.59
N GLU A 133 3.38 2.23 -12.40
CA GLU A 133 3.90 1.68 -11.14
C GLU A 133 4.54 2.76 -10.27
N SER A 134 5.39 3.58 -10.85
CA SER A 134 6.00 4.74 -10.21
C SER A 134 6.23 5.85 -11.23
N PHE A 135 6.22 7.09 -10.79
CA PHE A 135 6.43 8.22 -11.69
C PHE A 135 7.06 9.42 -10.99
N ALA A 136 7.69 10.28 -11.78
CA ALA A 136 8.24 11.55 -11.35
C ALA A 136 8.12 12.61 -12.47
N VAL A 137 7.69 13.82 -12.11
CA VAL A 137 7.75 14.97 -13.00
C VAL A 137 9.16 15.57 -12.96
N SER A 138 9.66 16.03 -14.13
CA SER A 138 10.96 16.69 -14.21
C SER A 138 10.97 18.01 -13.41
N PRO A 139 12.12 18.46 -12.88
CA PRO A 139 12.22 19.72 -12.17
C PRO A 139 11.69 20.93 -12.95
N ASP A 140 11.88 20.96 -14.27
CA ASP A 140 11.37 22.02 -15.16
C ASP A 140 9.86 21.92 -15.46
N GLY A 141 9.19 20.81 -15.01
CA GLY A 141 7.76 20.58 -15.21
C GLY A 141 7.35 20.24 -16.64
N ARG A 142 8.27 19.84 -17.51
CA ARG A 142 7.98 19.58 -18.93
C ARG A 142 7.88 18.09 -19.27
N GLN A 143 8.49 17.22 -18.48
CA GLN A 143 8.61 15.81 -18.77
C GLN A 143 8.02 14.98 -17.62
N LEU A 144 7.41 13.86 -17.96
CA LEU A 144 6.99 12.80 -17.04
C LEU A 144 7.86 11.58 -17.29
N ALA A 145 8.60 11.13 -16.29
CA ALA A 145 9.22 9.80 -16.26
C ALA A 145 8.31 8.85 -15.51
N PHE A 146 8.07 7.66 -16.03
CA PHE A 146 7.25 6.66 -15.36
C PHE A 146 7.66 5.25 -15.71
N THR A 147 7.41 4.32 -14.81
CA THR A 147 7.55 2.90 -15.09
C THR A 147 6.19 2.31 -15.42
N ALA A 148 6.11 1.56 -16.49
CA ALA A 148 4.90 0.89 -16.92
C ALA A 148 5.18 -0.50 -17.47
N ALA A 149 4.28 -1.44 -17.18
CA ALA A 149 4.28 -2.76 -17.77
C ALA A 149 3.63 -2.71 -19.17
N LEU A 150 4.29 -3.26 -20.15
CA LEU A 150 3.74 -3.51 -21.48
C LEU A 150 4.17 -4.92 -21.94
N ASN A 151 3.19 -5.77 -22.25
CA ASN A 151 3.41 -7.16 -22.65
C ASN A 151 4.28 -7.94 -21.63
N GLY A 152 4.00 -7.76 -20.36
CA GLY A 152 4.70 -8.42 -19.23
C GLY A 152 6.13 -7.91 -18.97
N ARG A 153 6.60 -6.86 -19.66
CA ARG A 153 7.89 -6.21 -19.41
C ARG A 153 7.67 -4.82 -18.83
N VAL A 154 8.25 -4.54 -17.68
CA VAL A 154 8.29 -3.18 -17.14
C VAL A 154 9.51 -2.45 -17.69
N MET A 155 9.28 -1.24 -18.14
CA MET A 155 10.34 -0.36 -18.62
C MET A 155 10.12 1.05 -18.07
N LEU A 156 11.19 1.83 -18.08
CA LEU A 156 11.12 3.26 -17.86
C LEU A 156 10.72 3.96 -19.17
N TRP A 157 9.73 4.82 -19.07
CA TRP A 157 9.18 5.62 -20.16
C TRP A 157 9.35 7.09 -19.87
N VAL A 158 9.48 7.89 -20.90
CA VAL A 158 9.46 9.34 -20.84
C VAL A 158 8.42 9.89 -21.80
N ARG A 159 7.65 10.88 -21.31
CA ARG A 159 6.65 11.60 -22.09
C ARG A 159 6.75 13.10 -21.82
N ALA A 160 6.77 13.92 -22.84
CA ALA A 160 6.57 15.36 -22.71
C ALA A 160 5.12 15.64 -22.29
N LEU A 161 4.89 16.58 -21.38
CA LEU A 161 3.53 16.88 -20.89
C LEU A 161 2.67 17.58 -21.95
N ASP A 162 3.29 18.16 -22.97
CA ASP A 162 2.63 18.74 -24.15
C ASP A 162 2.46 17.74 -25.32
N SER A 163 2.81 16.45 -25.13
CA SER A 163 2.70 15.38 -26.13
C SER A 163 1.79 14.27 -25.63
N LEU A 164 1.12 13.58 -26.54
CA LEU A 164 0.37 12.34 -26.25
C LEU A 164 1.26 11.10 -26.32
N GLU A 165 2.42 11.19 -26.93
CA GLU A 165 3.31 10.05 -27.16
C GLU A 165 4.30 9.87 -26.01
N ALA A 166 4.37 8.64 -25.50
CA ALA A 166 5.38 8.20 -24.56
C ALA A 166 6.37 7.28 -25.27
N ARG A 167 7.66 7.39 -24.92
CA ARG A 167 8.70 6.51 -25.49
C ARG A 167 9.42 5.72 -24.41
N PRO A 168 9.67 4.42 -24.61
CA PRO A 168 10.46 3.63 -23.68
C PRO A 168 11.94 4.00 -23.79
N LEU A 169 12.66 3.90 -22.68
CA LEU A 169 14.10 4.00 -22.63
C LEU A 169 14.71 2.60 -22.69
N ALA A 170 15.51 2.33 -23.72
CA ALA A 170 16.14 1.03 -23.89
C ALA A 170 17.11 0.68 -22.75
N GLY A 171 17.18 -0.59 -22.35
CA GLY A 171 18.06 -1.07 -21.28
C GLY A 171 17.58 -0.70 -19.87
N THR A 172 16.29 -0.37 -19.72
CA THR A 172 15.66 -0.04 -18.42
C THR A 172 14.62 -1.08 -18.00
N ASP A 173 14.77 -2.31 -18.49
CA ASP A 173 13.89 -3.42 -18.09
C ASP A 173 13.87 -3.58 -16.56
N ASN A 174 12.67 -3.65 -16.00
CA ASN A 174 12.43 -3.76 -14.56
C ASN A 174 12.85 -2.52 -13.73
N ALA A 175 12.91 -1.34 -14.32
CA ALA A 175 13.19 -0.10 -13.62
C ALA A 175 12.14 0.25 -12.58
N GLN A 176 12.59 0.83 -11.45
CA GLN A 176 11.75 1.26 -10.34
C GLN A 176 12.18 2.62 -9.80
N TYR A 177 11.22 3.35 -9.17
CA TYR A 177 11.46 4.60 -8.45
C TYR A 177 12.31 5.61 -9.23
N PRO A 178 11.87 6.06 -10.43
CA PRO A 178 12.60 7.05 -11.19
C PRO A 178 12.69 8.38 -10.45
N PHE A 179 13.85 9.03 -10.54
CA PHE A 179 14.07 10.39 -10.03
C PHE A 179 14.96 11.17 -10.99
N TRP A 180 14.72 12.47 -11.09
CA TRP A 180 15.35 13.32 -12.06
C TRP A 180 16.67 13.93 -11.59
N SER A 181 17.58 14.16 -12.53
CA SER A 181 18.67 15.12 -12.34
C SER A 181 18.12 16.55 -12.28
N PRO A 182 18.79 17.47 -11.59
CA PRO A 182 18.34 18.87 -11.45
C PRO A 182 18.17 19.63 -12.77
N ASP A 183 18.93 19.25 -13.81
CA ASP A 183 18.87 19.83 -15.16
C ASP A 183 17.75 19.23 -16.04
N SER A 184 16.99 18.27 -15.53
CA SER A 184 15.93 17.56 -16.26
C SER A 184 16.42 16.74 -17.48
N LEU A 185 17.72 16.41 -17.58
CA LEU A 185 18.30 15.71 -18.72
C LEU A 185 18.63 14.24 -18.47
N SER A 186 18.61 13.80 -17.21
CA SER A 186 18.90 12.42 -16.81
C SER A 186 17.94 11.90 -15.78
N ILE A 187 17.79 10.58 -15.72
CA ILE A 187 16.93 9.88 -14.75
C ILE A 187 17.76 8.83 -14.03
N GLY A 188 17.76 8.91 -12.69
CA GLY A 188 18.21 7.83 -11.82
C GLY A 188 17.07 6.84 -11.58
N PHE A 189 17.38 5.55 -11.49
CA PHE A 189 16.40 4.49 -11.26
C PHE A 189 17.07 3.24 -10.67
N PHE A 190 16.28 2.34 -10.10
CA PHE A 190 16.76 1.10 -9.52
C PHE A 190 16.38 -0.09 -10.38
N VAL A 191 17.29 -1.02 -10.58
CA VAL A 191 17.07 -2.26 -11.33
C VAL A 191 18.18 -3.28 -11.06
N HIS A 192 17.84 -4.58 -10.97
CA HIS A 192 18.80 -5.68 -10.82
C HIS A 192 19.89 -5.42 -9.76
N ASN A 193 19.45 -5.05 -8.56
CA ASN A 193 20.34 -4.74 -7.42
C ASN A 193 21.31 -3.56 -7.66
N LYS A 194 21.00 -2.67 -8.61
CA LYS A 194 21.81 -1.50 -8.97
C LYS A 194 20.99 -0.21 -8.96
N LEU A 195 21.64 0.86 -8.56
CA LEU A 195 21.25 2.21 -8.91
C LEU A 195 21.89 2.54 -10.26
N LYS A 196 21.10 2.92 -11.24
CA LYS A 196 21.55 3.31 -12.57
C LYS A 196 21.10 4.70 -12.96
N VAL A 197 21.77 5.28 -13.93
CA VAL A 197 21.43 6.57 -14.55
C VAL A 197 21.36 6.42 -16.06
N VAL A 198 20.33 7.02 -16.68
CA VAL A 198 20.14 7.08 -18.14
C VAL A 198 19.77 8.50 -18.57
N GLY A 199 20.28 8.95 -19.72
CA GLY A 199 19.87 10.21 -20.32
C GLY A 199 18.46 10.14 -20.92
N ILE A 200 17.70 11.23 -20.88
CA ILE A 200 16.36 11.27 -21.48
C ILE A 200 16.38 11.11 -23.00
N SER A 201 17.48 11.44 -23.68
CA SER A 201 17.66 11.20 -25.12
C SER A 201 17.83 9.72 -25.47
N GLY A 202 18.00 8.86 -24.47
CA GLY A 202 18.34 7.45 -24.63
C GLY A 202 19.85 7.21 -24.52
N GLY A 203 20.29 6.01 -24.85
CA GLY A 203 21.68 5.55 -24.70
C GLY A 203 21.82 4.49 -23.60
N PRO A 204 23.02 3.95 -23.38
CA PRO A 204 23.24 2.92 -22.37
C PRO A 204 23.06 3.47 -20.97
N ALA A 205 22.28 2.74 -20.13
CA ALA A 205 22.19 3.03 -18.72
C ALA A 205 23.51 2.70 -18.01
N ARG A 206 23.99 3.62 -17.17
CA ARG A 206 25.25 3.52 -16.46
C ARG A 206 25.03 3.11 -15.01
N ASP A 207 25.80 2.13 -14.51
CA ASP A 207 25.79 1.72 -13.11
C ASP A 207 26.45 2.80 -12.25
N ILE A 208 25.80 3.12 -11.11
CA ILE A 208 26.25 4.12 -10.14
C ILE A 208 26.66 3.45 -8.84
N ALA A 209 25.81 2.58 -8.29
CA ALA A 209 26.04 1.91 -7.02
C ALA A 209 25.27 0.58 -6.93
N ASP A 210 25.68 -0.25 -5.97
CA ASP A 210 24.88 -1.40 -5.55
C ASP A 210 23.66 -0.93 -4.73
N ALA A 211 22.48 -1.45 -5.05
CA ALA A 211 21.24 -1.17 -4.37
C ALA A 211 20.29 -2.36 -4.52
N VAL A 212 20.26 -3.24 -3.53
CA VAL A 212 19.53 -4.52 -3.58
C VAL A 212 18.04 -4.30 -3.86
N VAL A 213 17.40 -3.38 -3.14
CA VAL A 213 16.04 -2.91 -3.42
C VAL A 213 15.99 -1.44 -3.01
N GLY A 214 16.15 -0.55 -3.97
CA GLY A 214 16.13 0.88 -3.70
C GLY A 214 14.76 1.39 -3.24
N ARG A 215 14.78 2.38 -2.34
CA ARG A 215 13.58 3.06 -1.82
C ARG A 215 13.64 4.55 -2.11
N GLY A 216 13.66 4.90 -3.40
CA GLY A 216 13.73 6.27 -3.87
C GLY A 216 15.15 6.86 -3.85
N GLY A 217 15.33 7.93 -4.62
CA GLY A 217 16.57 8.69 -4.73
C GLY A 217 16.31 10.16 -4.96
N ALA A 218 17.31 10.98 -4.68
CA ALA A 218 17.31 12.41 -4.96
C ALA A 218 18.68 12.85 -5.48
N TRP A 219 18.69 13.83 -6.35
CA TRP A 219 19.91 14.31 -7.02
C TRP A 219 20.08 15.82 -6.78
N SER A 220 21.22 16.21 -6.19
CA SER A 220 21.53 17.60 -5.91
C SER A 220 22.15 18.33 -7.11
N PRO A 221 22.09 19.67 -7.16
CA PRO A 221 22.76 20.46 -8.17
C PRO A 221 24.29 20.25 -8.21
N GLU A 222 24.90 19.90 -7.08
CA GLU A 222 26.33 19.62 -6.94
C GLU A 222 26.72 18.23 -7.42
N GLY A 223 25.77 17.45 -7.95
CA GLY A 223 26.01 16.11 -8.48
C GLY A 223 26.08 15.02 -7.40
N VAL A 224 25.52 15.24 -6.22
CA VAL A 224 25.37 14.22 -5.16
C VAL A 224 24.04 13.50 -5.35
N ILE A 225 24.04 12.18 -5.32
CA ILE A 225 22.82 11.35 -5.27
C ILE A 225 22.67 10.79 -3.86
N LEU A 226 21.52 11.04 -3.25
CA LEU A 226 21.05 10.36 -2.04
C LEU A 226 20.16 9.20 -2.45
N PHE A 227 20.32 8.04 -1.82
CA PHE A 227 19.51 6.87 -2.10
C PHE A 227 19.46 5.92 -0.89
N CYS A 228 18.42 5.09 -0.85
CA CYS A 228 18.32 3.99 0.10
C CYS A 228 18.68 2.69 -0.64
N PRO A 229 19.78 1.99 -0.29
CA PRO A 229 20.22 0.81 -1.02
C PRO A 229 19.45 -0.47 -0.67
N ARG A 230 18.69 -0.49 0.42
CA ARG A 230 17.96 -1.67 0.95
C ARG A 230 16.56 -1.30 1.39
N PRO A 231 15.61 -2.25 1.43
CA PRO A 231 14.24 -1.99 1.91
C PRO A 231 14.21 -1.49 3.36
N MET A 232 15.10 -2.04 4.18
CA MET A 232 15.34 -1.68 5.58
C MET A 232 16.76 -1.17 5.71
N GLY A 233 16.94 0.00 6.34
CA GLY A 233 18.28 0.59 6.52
C GLY A 233 18.31 2.11 6.36
N ILE A 234 19.48 2.63 6.08
CA ILE A 234 19.79 4.06 6.11
C ILE A 234 20.03 4.64 4.72
N LEU A 235 20.01 5.97 4.63
CA LEU A 235 20.40 6.68 3.41
C LEU A 235 21.92 6.70 3.23
N HIS A 236 22.31 6.57 1.96
CA HIS A 236 23.68 6.73 1.50
C HIS A 236 23.77 7.88 0.49
N GLN A 237 24.95 8.46 0.37
CA GLN A 237 25.29 9.40 -0.70
C GLN A 237 26.37 8.82 -1.61
N ILE A 238 26.29 9.21 -2.88
CA ILE A 238 27.30 8.89 -3.90
C ILE A 238 27.40 10.03 -4.92
N SER A 239 28.54 10.20 -5.55
CA SER A 239 28.64 11.11 -6.69
C SER A 239 27.86 10.55 -7.90
N ALA A 240 27.16 11.40 -8.62
CA ALA A 240 26.52 11.04 -9.88
C ALA A 240 27.50 10.53 -10.95
N ALA A 241 28.80 10.81 -10.77
CA ALA A 241 29.87 10.24 -11.60
C ALA A 241 30.23 8.79 -11.23
N GLY A 242 29.72 8.29 -10.09
CA GLY A 242 30.06 6.99 -9.49
C GLY A 242 31.07 7.14 -8.36
N GLY A 243 31.57 6.03 -7.86
CA GLY A 243 32.51 5.97 -6.74
C GLY A 243 32.01 5.12 -5.57
N THR A 244 32.49 5.41 -4.36
CA THR A 244 32.10 4.66 -3.14
C THR A 244 30.91 5.35 -2.46
N ALA A 245 29.84 4.61 -2.24
CA ALA A 245 28.70 5.08 -1.49
C ALA A 245 29.03 5.17 0.00
N THR A 246 28.65 6.27 0.68
CA THR A 246 28.87 6.49 2.10
C THR A 246 27.55 6.76 2.83
N PRO A 247 27.38 6.26 4.08
CA PRO A 247 26.17 6.50 4.87
C PRO A 247 26.06 7.99 5.27
N VAL A 248 24.82 8.51 5.30
CA VAL A 248 24.52 9.91 5.71
C VAL A 248 23.51 10.01 6.83
N THR A 249 22.84 8.91 7.20
CA THR A 249 21.89 8.89 8.32
C THR A 249 22.15 7.68 9.22
N SER A 250 21.56 7.65 10.41
CA SER A 250 21.56 6.53 11.35
C SER A 250 20.19 6.30 11.92
N LEU A 251 19.78 5.02 12.10
CA LEU A 251 18.48 4.67 12.69
C LEU A 251 18.44 5.04 14.17
N ASP A 252 17.31 5.54 14.61
CA ASP A 252 17.01 5.80 16.02
C ASP A 252 16.29 4.58 16.62
N GLU A 253 17.03 3.70 17.29
CA GLU A 253 16.49 2.50 17.94
C GLU A 253 15.45 2.83 19.02
N SER A 254 15.58 3.98 19.70
CA SER A 254 14.62 4.40 20.73
C SER A 254 13.22 4.62 20.18
N ARG A 255 13.13 4.95 18.89
CA ARG A 255 11.90 5.13 18.12
C ARG A 255 11.52 3.91 17.26
N ALA A 256 12.25 2.80 17.43
CA ALA A 256 12.09 1.61 16.61
C ALA A 256 12.11 1.92 15.11
N GLU A 257 13.00 2.81 14.67
CA GLU A 257 13.21 3.09 13.26
C GLU A 257 13.83 1.88 12.56
N VAL A 258 13.31 1.58 11.38
CA VAL A 258 13.73 0.40 10.61
C VAL A 258 14.22 0.78 9.21
N ALA A 259 13.79 1.92 8.69
CA ALA A 259 14.19 2.38 7.36
C ALA A 259 14.18 3.90 7.22
N HIS A 260 15.14 4.43 6.45
CA HIS A 260 15.12 5.78 5.90
C HIS A 260 14.96 5.71 4.40
N ALA A 261 13.94 6.39 3.85
CA ALA A 261 13.56 6.25 2.44
C ALA A 261 13.10 7.59 1.84
N PHE A 262 12.95 7.59 0.51
CA PHE A 262 12.39 8.70 -0.27
C PHE A 262 13.01 10.06 0.04
N PRO A 263 14.34 10.18 -0.06
CA PRO A 263 15.01 11.45 0.17
C PRO A 263 14.59 12.50 -0.86
N GLN A 264 14.60 13.76 -0.45
CA GLN A 264 14.50 14.91 -1.33
C GLN A 264 15.42 16.02 -0.86
N PHE A 265 16.22 16.59 -1.77
CA PHE A 265 16.97 17.80 -1.47
C PHE A 265 16.06 19.01 -1.32
N LEU A 266 16.38 19.85 -0.35
CA LEU A 266 15.82 21.19 -0.18
C LEU A 266 16.64 22.21 -1.01
N PRO A 267 16.12 23.41 -1.26
CA PRO A 267 16.86 24.45 -1.96
C PRO A 267 18.26 24.67 -1.38
N GLY A 268 19.27 24.75 -2.26
CA GLY A 268 20.67 24.84 -1.87
C GLY A 268 21.44 23.52 -1.92
N GLY A 269 20.74 22.37 -2.12
CA GLY A 269 21.38 21.09 -2.43
C GLY A 269 22.16 20.41 -1.28
N ARG A 270 22.21 20.99 -0.08
CA ARG A 270 22.92 20.45 1.08
C ARG A 270 22.00 19.90 2.17
N GLN A 271 20.88 20.58 2.42
CA GLN A 271 19.83 20.07 3.29
C GLN A 271 18.91 19.13 2.51
N PHE A 272 18.44 18.09 3.17
CA PHE A 272 17.50 17.15 2.59
C PHE A 272 16.48 16.71 3.64
N MET A 273 15.35 16.21 3.16
CA MET A 273 14.34 15.55 3.98
C MET A 273 14.13 14.11 3.53
N TYR A 274 13.60 13.29 4.42
CA TYR A 274 13.37 11.86 4.18
C TYR A 274 12.30 11.30 5.11
N LEU A 275 11.74 10.17 4.74
CA LEU A 275 10.89 9.36 5.62
C LEU A 275 11.78 8.54 6.56
N ALA A 276 11.61 8.71 7.86
CA ALA A 276 12.11 7.79 8.89
C ALA A 276 10.94 6.86 9.28
N ALA A 277 10.96 5.63 8.77
CA ALA A 277 9.93 4.65 9.00
C ALA A 277 10.17 3.90 10.31
N SER A 278 9.13 3.81 11.14
CA SER A 278 9.14 3.09 12.42
C SER A 278 8.20 1.89 12.38
N CYS A 279 8.57 0.79 13.03
CA CYS A 279 7.64 -0.34 13.20
C CYS A 279 6.58 -0.08 14.29
N ARG A 280 6.69 1.02 15.06
CA ARG A 280 5.64 1.45 15.98
C ARG A 280 4.60 2.31 15.28
N PRO A 281 3.30 2.02 15.42
CA PRO A 281 2.24 2.83 14.83
C PRO A 281 2.35 4.32 15.22
N GLY A 282 2.20 5.21 14.24
CA GLY A 282 2.23 6.66 14.44
C GLY A 282 3.60 7.26 14.79
N GLU A 283 4.68 6.48 14.83
CA GLU A 283 6.04 6.98 15.14
C GLU A 283 6.85 7.32 13.87
N SER A 284 6.42 6.85 12.70
CA SER A 284 7.04 7.26 11.43
C SER A 284 6.98 8.76 11.23
N SER A 285 8.03 9.35 10.68
CA SER A 285 8.14 10.81 10.59
C SER A 285 8.92 11.26 9.36
N ILE A 286 8.56 12.45 8.85
CA ILE A 286 9.42 13.17 7.92
C ILE A 286 10.45 13.93 8.73
N ARG A 287 11.72 13.68 8.41
CA ARG A 287 12.87 14.35 9.03
C ARG A 287 13.65 15.18 8.03
N ALA A 288 14.27 16.23 8.50
CA ALA A 288 15.26 17.02 7.76
C ALA A 288 16.65 16.83 8.37
N SER A 289 17.65 16.74 7.50
CA SER A 289 19.07 16.64 7.86
C SER A 289 19.94 17.40 6.84
N SER A 290 21.25 17.35 7.00
CA SER A 290 22.23 17.96 6.09
C SER A 290 23.31 16.96 5.73
N LEU A 291 23.92 17.11 4.54
CA LEU A 291 25.11 16.34 4.16
C LEU A 291 26.33 16.57 5.11
N ASP A 292 26.30 17.65 5.89
CA ASP A 292 27.37 18.07 6.78
C ASP A 292 27.17 17.61 8.24
N SER A 293 26.02 17.00 8.57
CA SER A 293 25.67 16.61 9.93
C SER A 293 24.85 15.34 9.93
N THR A 294 25.07 14.49 10.93
CA THR A 294 24.23 13.31 11.21
C THR A 294 22.97 13.67 12.02
N ASP A 295 22.88 14.89 12.52
CA ASP A 295 21.71 15.35 13.26
C ASP A 295 20.49 15.48 12.34
N SER A 296 19.33 15.14 12.88
CA SER A 296 18.08 15.27 12.15
C SER A 296 16.99 15.93 12.99
N LYS A 297 16.16 16.73 12.33
CA LYS A 297 15.00 17.40 12.91
C LYS A 297 13.73 16.76 12.41
N VAL A 298 12.84 16.36 13.31
CA VAL A 298 11.48 15.93 12.95
C VAL A 298 10.69 17.13 12.45
N LEU A 299 10.11 17.04 11.26
CA LEU A 299 9.23 18.06 10.67
C LEU A 299 7.77 17.75 11.00
N LEU A 300 7.32 16.54 10.71
CA LEU A 300 5.96 16.06 11.00
C LEU A 300 5.92 14.54 11.08
N ARG A 301 4.84 13.99 11.63
CA ARG A 301 4.54 12.55 11.57
C ARG A 301 3.82 12.21 10.27
N ALA A 302 4.29 11.20 9.57
CA ALA A 302 3.69 10.70 8.32
C ALA A 302 4.18 9.29 8.02
N ASP A 303 3.34 8.49 7.39
CA ASP A 303 3.62 7.10 7.01
C ASP A 303 4.12 6.95 5.56
N THR A 304 4.17 8.04 4.80
CA THR A 304 4.66 8.09 3.41
C THR A 304 5.72 9.16 3.25
N GLY A 305 6.46 9.09 2.15
CA GLY A 305 7.38 10.17 1.77
C GLY A 305 6.64 11.51 1.58
N ALA A 306 7.29 12.60 1.93
CA ALA A 306 6.79 13.96 1.68
C ALA A 306 7.61 14.65 0.58
N VAL A 307 7.00 15.64 -0.07
CA VAL A 307 7.64 16.42 -1.17
C VAL A 307 7.57 17.91 -0.86
N TYR A 308 8.70 18.58 -0.94
CA TYR A 308 8.77 20.03 -0.88
C TYR A 308 8.44 20.64 -2.25
N ALA A 309 7.43 21.47 -2.30
CA ALA A 309 7.05 22.28 -3.44
C ALA A 309 7.45 23.75 -3.20
N PRO A 310 8.46 24.29 -3.88
CA PRO A 310 8.87 25.70 -3.71
C PRO A 310 7.79 26.67 -4.19
N ILE A 311 6.98 26.24 -5.16
CA ILE A 311 5.81 26.95 -5.67
C ILE A 311 4.68 25.93 -5.82
N LEU A 312 3.58 26.15 -5.15
CA LEU A 312 2.34 25.39 -5.36
C LEU A 312 1.20 26.38 -5.56
N PRO A 313 0.52 26.39 -6.72
CA PRO A 313 -0.54 27.35 -7.01
C PRO A 313 -1.59 27.41 -5.91
N GLY A 314 -1.82 28.60 -5.35
CA GLY A 314 -2.75 28.83 -4.25
C GLY A 314 -2.25 28.47 -2.86
N TYR A 315 -1.08 27.83 -2.72
CA TYR A 315 -0.53 27.37 -1.44
C TYR A 315 0.87 27.91 -1.13
N GLY A 316 1.58 28.47 -2.13
CA GLY A 316 2.95 28.97 -1.96
C GLY A 316 3.99 27.86 -1.74
N ALA A 317 5.09 28.18 -1.06
CA ALA A 317 6.11 27.20 -0.68
C ALA A 317 5.57 26.28 0.42
N SER A 318 5.40 25.02 0.12
CA SER A 318 4.69 24.07 0.98
C SER A 318 5.37 22.70 1.04
N LEU A 319 5.17 22.01 2.14
CA LEU A 319 5.43 20.59 2.27
C LEU A 319 4.13 19.84 1.91
N LEU A 320 4.23 18.93 0.94
CA LEU A 320 3.16 18.04 0.52
C LEU A 320 3.37 16.68 1.18
N PHE A 321 2.33 16.11 1.76
CA PHE A 321 2.35 14.80 2.41
C PHE A 321 0.95 14.18 2.42
N VAL A 322 0.87 12.87 2.61
CA VAL A 322 -0.41 12.17 2.76
C VAL A 322 -0.77 12.07 4.23
N HIS A 323 -2.01 12.39 4.55
CA HIS A 323 -2.60 12.23 5.87
C HIS A 323 -4.05 11.75 5.71
N ASP A 324 -4.37 10.62 6.32
CA ASP A 324 -5.68 9.95 6.23
C ASP A 324 -6.18 9.78 4.77
N GLY A 325 -5.28 9.38 3.88
CA GLY A 325 -5.59 9.17 2.46
C GLY A 325 -5.67 10.43 1.63
N ALA A 326 -5.68 11.62 2.23
CA ALA A 326 -5.71 12.90 1.53
C ALA A 326 -4.30 13.44 1.28
N LEU A 327 -4.06 14.06 0.11
CA LEU A 327 -2.87 14.85 -0.13
C LEU A 327 -3.04 16.23 0.51
N MET A 328 -2.20 16.52 1.48
CA MET A 328 -2.17 17.76 2.24
C MET A 328 -1.03 18.66 1.79
N ALA A 329 -1.23 19.96 1.85
CA ALA A 329 -0.17 20.96 1.77
C ALA A 329 -0.12 21.74 3.08
N GLN A 330 1.08 21.97 3.59
CA GLN A 330 1.31 22.85 4.72
C GLN A 330 2.44 23.82 4.39
N PRO A 331 2.26 25.15 4.57
CA PRO A 331 3.30 26.13 4.32
C PRO A 331 4.59 25.79 5.07
N PHE A 332 5.73 25.83 4.38
CA PHE A 332 7.01 25.38 4.89
C PHE A 332 8.15 26.33 4.56
N ASP A 333 8.83 26.82 5.60
CA ASP A 333 10.09 27.57 5.47
C ASP A 333 11.26 26.59 5.40
N SER A 334 11.76 26.35 4.20
CA SER A 334 12.87 25.42 3.97
C SER A 334 14.21 25.90 4.54
N ARG A 335 14.39 27.19 4.81
CA ARG A 335 15.62 27.73 5.42
C ARG A 335 15.65 27.52 6.93
N ARG A 336 14.48 27.66 7.58
CA ARG A 336 14.32 27.48 9.03
C ARG A 336 13.93 26.05 9.38
N LEU A 337 13.60 25.23 8.40
CA LEU A 337 13.04 23.88 8.56
C LEU A 337 11.81 23.90 9.46
N GLN A 338 10.86 24.80 9.18
CA GLN A 338 9.71 25.05 10.02
C GLN A 338 8.41 25.02 9.21
N LEU A 339 7.45 24.27 9.69
CA LEU A 339 6.07 24.30 9.21
C LEU A 339 5.37 25.54 9.79
N ASN A 340 4.58 26.19 8.96
CA ASN A 340 3.83 27.41 9.31
C ASN A 340 2.37 27.25 8.91
N GLY A 341 1.45 27.90 9.64
CA GLY A 341 0.03 27.90 9.29
C GLY A 341 -0.64 26.53 9.37
N GLU A 342 -1.84 26.45 8.83
CA GLU A 342 -2.70 25.27 8.87
C GLU A 342 -2.43 24.34 7.68
N ARG A 343 -2.78 23.06 7.86
CA ARG A 343 -2.79 22.05 6.78
C ARG A 343 -3.99 22.30 5.87
N MET A 344 -3.79 22.17 4.57
CA MET A 344 -4.84 22.36 3.58
C MET A 344 -4.95 21.12 2.69
N VAL A 345 -6.17 20.65 2.42
CA VAL A 345 -6.41 19.53 1.51
C VAL A 345 -6.19 20.00 0.06
N VAL A 346 -5.26 19.35 -0.65
CA VAL A 346 -4.99 19.57 -2.08
C VAL A 346 -5.80 18.58 -2.92
N VAL A 347 -5.80 17.31 -2.52
CA VAL A 347 -6.56 16.24 -3.15
C VAL A 347 -7.20 15.39 -2.04
N PRO A 348 -8.54 15.20 -2.06
CA PRO A 348 -9.25 14.48 -0.99
C PRO A 348 -8.82 13.03 -0.83
N GLU A 349 -8.47 12.36 -1.92
CA GLU A 349 -8.06 10.96 -1.90
C GLU A 349 -6.95 10.74 -2.92
N VAL A 350 -5.81 10.19 -2.45
CA VAL A 350 -4.69 9.79 -3.30
C VAL A 350 -4.32 8.34 -3.01
N ARG A 351 -3.87 7.65 -4.05
CA ARG A 351 -3.29 6.33 -3.88
C ARG A 351 -2.04 6.44 -3.00
N HIS A 352 -2.01 5.72 -1.92
CA HIS A 352 -0.86 5.65 -1.02
C HIS A 352 -0.74 4.25 -0.43
N ARG A 353 0.47 3.90 -0.08
CA ARG A 353 0.77 2.71 0.71
C ARG A 353 1.81 3.10 1.76
N ARG A 354 1.63 2.62 2.96
CA ARG A 354 2.60 2.85 4.04
C ARG A 354 3.98 2.39 3.61
N TRP A 355 5.00 3.16 3.93
CA TRP A 355 6.40 2.93 3.57
C TRP A 355 6.69 2.83 2.07
N GLN A 356 5.78 3.24 1.24
CA GLN A 356 6.01 3.41 -0.19
C GLN A 356 6.08 4.89 -0.56
N GLN A 357 6.59 5.15 -1.74
CA GLN A 357 6.50 6.49 -2.31
C GLN A 357 5.02 6.83 -2.46
N ALA A 358 4.60 7.95 -1.89
CA ALA A 358 3.26 8.46 -2.17
C ALA A 358 3.13 8.70 -3.68
N THR A 359 1.98 8.36 -4.24
CA THR A 359 1.75 8.44 -5.68
C THR A 359 1.43 9.87 -6.11
N PHE A 360 2.34 10.79 -5.80
CA PHE A 360 2.35 12.16 -6.29
C PHE A 360 3.78 12.64 -6.52
N SER A 361 3.93 13.62 -7.38
CA SER A 361 5.21 14.25 -7.71
C SER A 361 4.97 15.71 -8.05
N VAL A 362 5.90 16.59 -7.68
CA VAL A 362 5.81 18.01 -7.92
C VAL A 362 7.09 18.55 -8.55
N SER A 363 6.96 19.41 -9.56
CA SER A 363 8.07 20.12 -10.20
C SER A 363 8.46 21.39 -9.46
N SER A 364 9.62 21.97 -9.79
CA SER A 364 10.07 23.21 -9.20
C SER A 364 9.20 24.42 -9.58
N ASN A 365 8.47 24.34 -10.69
CA ASN A 365 7.54 25.38 -11.16
C ASN A 365 6.05 25.12 -10.82
N GLY A 366 5.77 24.10 -9.97
CA GLY A 366 4.44 23.88 -9.40
C GLY A 366 3.51 22.96 -10.20
N VAL A 367 4.02 22.22 -11.19
CA VAL A 367 3.25 21.13 -11.81
C VAL A 367 3.12 19.99 -10.81
N LEU A 368 1.89 19.65 -10.42
CA LEU A 368 1.58 18.55 -9.53
C LEU A 368 1.00 17.37 -10.33
N LEU A 369 1.59 16.21 -10.19
CA LEU A 369 1.07 14.95 -10.69
C LEU A 369 0.64 14.07 -9.53
N TYR A 370 -0.51 13.39 -9.63
CA TYR A 370 -0.96 12.44 -8.62
C TYR A 370 -1.83 11.33 -9.22
N GLN A 371 -1.92 10.20 -8.54
CA GLN A 371 -2.92 9.16 -8.80
C GLN A 371 -3.99 9.19 -7.70
N GLY A 372 -5.24 9.10 -8.10
CA GLY A 372 -6.37 8.93 -7.18
C GLY A 372 -6.31 7.58 -6.45
N ALA A 373 -7.06 7.47 -5.36
CA ALA A 373 -7.16 6.22 -4.63
C ALA A 373 -7.75 5.10 -5.51
N GLU A 374 -7.19 3.93 -5.38
CA GLU A 374 -7.63 2.70 -6.05
C GLU A 374 -7.85 1.64 -4.97
N TYR A 375 -9.00 1.01 -5.00
CA TYR A 375 -9.34 -0.05 -4.08
C TYR A 375 -9.44 -1.37 -4.83
N GLN A 376 -9.17 -2.47 -4.14
CA GLN A 376 -9.38 -3.82 -4.63
C GLN A 376 -10.54 -4.45 -3.86
N GLN A 377 -11.26 -5.35 -4.53
CA GLN A 377 -12.32 -6.15 -3.93
C GLN A 377 -12.32 -7.55 -4.51
N PHE A 378 -12.54 -8.53 -3.65
CA PHE A 378 -12.68 -9.92 -4.07
C PHE A 378 -13.96 -10.11 -4.87
N SER A 379 -13.83 -10.81 -5.99
CA SER A 379 -14.96 -11.08 -6.90
C SER A 379 -14.88 -12.48 -7.48
N TRP A 380 -16.00 -13.18 -7.47
CA TRP A 380 -16.16 -14.51 -8.06
C TRP A 380 -16.57 -14.41 -9.52
N PHE A 381 -15.96 -15.23 -10.35
CA PHE A 381 -16.24 -15.33 -11.78
C PHE A 381 -16.49 -16.79 -12.16
N ASP A 382 -17.34 -17.00 -13.18
CA ASP A 382 -17.47 -18.31 -13.83
C ASP A 382 -16.41 -18.51 -14.93
N ARG A 383 -16.45 -19.68 -15.58
CA ARG A 383 -15.51 -20.01 -16.68
C ARG A 383 -15.62 -19.13 -17.91
N GLN A 384 -16.71 -18.42 -18.08
CA GLN A 384 -16.95 -17.46 -19.16
C GLN A 384 -16.54 -16.05 -18.80
N GLY A 385 -16.03 -15.83 -17.59
CA GLY A 385 -15.63 -14.51 -17.09
C GLY A 385 -16.81 -13.63 -16.64
N LYS A 386 -17.99 -14.21 -16.43
CA LYS A 386 -19.14 -13.51 -15.89
C LYS A 386 -18.95 -13.30 -14.39
N LEU A 387 -19.11 -12.08 -13.93
CA LEU A 387 -19.11 -11.75 -12.50
C LEU A 387 -20.32 -12.42 -11.83
N LEU A 388 -20.05 -13.23 -10.81
CA LEU A 388 -21.05 -13.94 -10.02
C LEU A 388 -21.41 -13.16 -8.75
N ALA A 389 -20.41 -12.70 -8.02
CA ALA A 389 -20.57 -11.95 -6.76
C ALA A 389 -19.29 -11.23 -6.39
N SER A 390 -19.40 -10.08 -5.73
CA SER A 390 -18.30 -9.48 -4.97
C SER A 390 -18.43 -9.87 -3.51
N VAL A 391 -17.31 -10.04 -2.81
CA VAL A 391 -17.28 -10.54 -1.43
C VAL A 391 -16.23 -9.81 -0.60
N GLY A 392 -16.54 -9.55 0.66
CA GLY A 392 -15.68 -8.86 1.61
C GLY A 392 -15.56 -7.36 1.37
N PRO A 393 -14.84 -6.65 2.25
CA PRO A 393 -14.61 -5.21 2.12
C PRO A 393 -13.57 -4.91 1.02
N GLN A 394 -13.52 -3.65 0.61
CA GLN A 394 -12.40 -3.12 -0.16
C GLN A 394 -11.10 -3.29 0.64
N ASN A 395 -10.00 -3.58 -0.04
CA ASN A 395 -8.76 -3.98 0.62
C ASN A 395 -7.51 -3.61 -0.18
N ASP A 396 -6.35 -3.74 0.45
CA ASP A 396 -5.02 -3.68 -0.17
C ASP A 396 -4.29 -5.04 0.02
N CYS A 397 -4.93 -6.12 -0.37
CA CYS A 397 -4.37 -7.46 -0.29
C CYS A 397 -3.43 -7.71 -1.45
N LEU A 398 -2.20 -8.16 -1.16
CA LEU A 398 -1.19 -8.46 -2.18
C LEU A 398 -1.21 -9.92 -2.63
N SER A 399 -1.53 -10.84 -1.72
CA SER A 399 -1.56 -12.28 -1.99
C SER A 399 -2.62 -12.92 -1.12
N PHE A 400 -3.28 -13.95 -1.63
CA PHE A 400 -4.30 -14.68 -0.90
C PHE A 400 -4.39 -16.15 -1.33
N THR A 401 -4.96 -16.98 -0.47
CA THR A 401 -5.24 -18.38 -0.78
C THR A 401 -6.61 -18.78 -0.28
N LEU A 402 -7.34 -19.53 -1.09
CA LEU A 402 -8.62 -20.15 -0.74
C LEU A 402 -8.37 -21.44 0.05
N SER A 403 -9.10 -21.63 1.16
CA SER A 403 -9.00 -22.88 1.91
C SER A 403 -9.51 -24.08 1.10
N PRO A 404 -8.95 -25.29 1.30
CA PRO A 404 -9.39 -26.50 0.61
C PRO A 404 -10.87 -26.83 0.77
N ASP A 405 -11.53 -26.41 1.86
CA ASP A 405 -12.97 -26.55 2.10
C ASP A 405 -13.81 -25.41 1.47
N GLU A 406 -13.17 -24.45 0.80
CA GLU A 406 -13.77 -23.27 0.15
C GLU A 406 -14.53 -22.31 1.10
N ARG A 407 -14.29 -22.41 2.40
CA ARG A 407 -14.95 -21.57 3.39
C ARG A 407 -14.20 -20.30 3.69
N TYR A 408 -12.87 -20.34 3.67
CA TYR A 408 -12.03 -19.23 4.12
C TYR A 408 -11.07 -18.75 3.03
N VAL A 409 -10.70 -17.49 3.10
CA VAL A 409 -9.60 -16.93 2.33
C VAL A 409 -8.56 -16.37 3.30
N ALA A 410 -7.33 -16.87 3.25
CA ALA A 410 -6.22 -16.28 3.98
C ALA A 410 -5.60 -15.15 3.16
N LEU A 411 -5.39 -13.99 3.79
CA LEU A 411 -5.03 -12.73 3.16
C LEU A 411 -3.68 -12.25 3.69
N HIS A 412 -2.79 -11.87 2.80
CA HIS A 412 -1.57 -11.12 3.12
C HIS A 412 -1.86 -9.63 2.88
N ARG A 413 -1.99 -8.85 3.95
CA ARG A 413 -2.38 -7.44 3.90
C ARG A 413 -1.30 -6.51 4.46
N HIS A 414 -1.22 -5.30 3.88
CA HIS A 414 -0.35 -4.21 4.31
C HIS A 414 -1.10 -3.03 4.93
N ASP A 415 -2.43 -3.06 4.91
CA ASP A 415 -3.32 -1.99 5.37
C ASP A 415 -3.82 -2.19 6.80
N ASP A 416 -3.11 -2.99 7.60
CA ASP A 416 -3.43 -3.19 9.01
C ASP A 416 -3.20 -1.89 9.79
N PRO A 417 -4.23 -1.33 10.46
CA PRO A 417 -4.10 -0.07 11.19
C PRO A 417 -3.17 -0.17 12.42
N ASP A 418 -2.99 -1.38 12.96
CA ASP A 418 -2.24 -1.60 14.20
C ASP A 418 -0.76 -1.92 13.98
N THR A 419 -0.34 -2.13 12.74
CA THR A 419 1.05 -2.42 12.39
C THR A 419 1.42 -1.93 11.02
N PHE A 420 2.69 -1.54 10.83
CA PHE A 420 3.25 -1.18 9.52
C PHE A 420 3.74 -2.39 8.73
N LEU A 421 3.84 -3.53 9.38
CA LEU A 421 4.32 -4.75 8.75
C LEU A 421 3.14 -5.52 8.16
N PRO A 422 3.35 -6.23 7.05
CA PRO A 422 2.33 -7.11 6.53
C PRO A 422 1.95 -8.19 7.55
N THR A 423 0.67 -8.48 7.61
CA THR A 423 0.07 -9.44 8.55
C THR A 423 -0.87 -10.39 7.84
N ILE A 424 -1.17 -11.51 8.47
CA ILE A 424 -2.12 -12.49 7.93
C ILE A 424 -3.50 -12.26 8.54
N TRP A 425 -4.49 -12.18 7.65
CA TRP A 425 -5.91 -12.05 7.96
C TRP A 425 -6.68 -13.22 7.35
N VAL A 426 -7.86 -13.49 7.87
CA VAL A 426 -8.76 -14.52 7.33
C VAL A 426 -10.13 -13.90 7.06
N MET A 427 -10.67 -14.18 5.88
CA MET A 427 -12.02 -13.81 5.47
C MET A 427 -12.91 -15.06 5.48
N ASP A 428 -14.04 -15.01 6.20
CA ASP A 428 -15.04 -16.09 6.22
C ASP A 428 -16.09 -15.86 5.12
N LEU A 429 -16.07 -16.69 4.08
CA LEU A 429 -16.97 -16.58 2.93
C LEU A 429 -18.42 -16.92 3.26
N LEU A 430 -18.67 -17.69 4.33
CA LEU A 430 -20.03 -18.02 4.78
C LEU A 430 -20.67 -16.89 5.62
N ARG A 431 -19.84 -15.93 6.09
CA ARG A 431 -20.28 -14.76 6.85
C ARG A 431 -20.14 -13.47 6.05
N GLU A 432 -20.62 -13.47 4.82
CA GLU A 432 -20.62 -12.31 3.90
C GLU A 432 -19.23 -11.69 3.68
N GLY A 433 -18.17 -12.49 3.87
CA GLY A 433 -16.80 -12.00 3.73
C GLY A 433 -16.30 -11.21 4.95
N ALA A 434 -16.81 -11.50 6.15
CA ALA A 434 -16.29 -10.94 7.39
C ALA A 434 -14.80 -11.26 7.55
N VAL A 435 -13.98 -10.25 7.83
CA VAL A 435 -12.52 -10.35 7.91
C VAL A 435 -12.07 -10.22 9.36
N PHE A 436 -11.19 -11.10 9.80
CA PHE A 436 -10.57 -11.02 11.13
C PHE A 436 -9.05 -11.22 11.03
N ARG A 437 -8.34 -10.61 11.93
CA ARG A 437 -6.89 -10.77 12.05
C ARG A 437 -6.58 -12.17 12.56
N PHE A 438 -5.68 -12.86 11.88
CA PHE A 438 -5.29 -14.22 12.23
C PHE A 438 -4.02 -14.26 13.10
N THR A 439 -3.04 -13.42 12.80
CA THR A 439 -1.77 -13.38 13.54
C THR A 439 -1.77 -12.28 14.61
N ASP A 440 -0.95 -12.45 15.64
CA ASP A 440 -0.97 -11.63 16.85
C ASP A 440 -0.61 -10.16 16.61
N ILE A 441 -1.26 -9.27 17.39
CA ILE A 441 -0.94 -7.85 17.47
C ILE A 441 0.41 -7.66 18.16
N GLY A 442 1.31 -6.86 17.56
CA GLY A 442 2.62 -6.55 18.13
C GLY A 442 3.77 -7.34 17.52
N ALA A 443 3.53 -8.02 16.41
CA ALA A 443 4.61 -8.59 15.62
C ALA A 443 5.59 -7.50 15.19
N THR A 444 6.84 -7.67 15.58
CA THR A 444 7.96 -6.82 15.13
C THR A 444 8.56 -7.32 13.82
N GLN A 445 7.94 -8.30 13.18
CA GLN A 445 8.37 -8.98 11.98
C GLN A 445 7.23 -9.10 10.98
N ALA A 446 7.56 -9.04 9.69
CA ALA A 446 6.62 -9.23 8.60
C ALA A 446 6.07 -10.68 8.55
N GLU A 447 4.80 -10.82 8.19
CA GLU A 447 4.13 -12.11 8.00
C GLU A 447 3.53 -12.17 6.60
N LEU A 448 3.98 -13.16 5.82
CA LEU A 448 3.80 -13.19 4.37
C LEU A 448 3.34 -14.56 3.88
N SER A 449 2.73 -14.56 2.69
CA SER A 449 2.49 -15.76 1.86
C SER A 449 1.75 -16.88 2.61
N PRO A 450 0.49 -16.66 3.03
CA PRO A 450 -0.28 -17.70 3.70
C PRO A 450 -0.57 -18.88 2.77
N VAL A 451 -0.50 -20.10 3.30
CA VAL A 451 -0.87 -21.36 2.63
C VAL A 451 -1.67 -22.21 3.60
N TRP A 452 -2.78 -22.75 3.16
CA TRP A 452 -3.63 -23.63 3.97
C TRP A 452 -3.08 -25.04 4.11
N SER A 453 -3.28 -25.65 5.27
CA SER A 453 -3.15 -27.09 5.42
C SER A 453 -4.22 -27.83 4.59
N PRO A 454 -3.96 -29.06 4.13
CA PRO A 454 -4.89 -29.81 3.28
C PRO A 454 -6.28 -30.04 3.90
N ASP A 455 -6.36 -30.06 5.22
CA ASP A 455 -7.59 -30.22 6.01
C ASP A 455 -8.26 -28.88 6.41
N SER A 456 -7.72 -27.74 5.94
CA SER A 456 -8.21 -26.39 6.27
C SER A 456 -8.11 -25.99 7.75
N SER A 457 -7.37 -26.73 8.58
CA SER A 457 -7.29 -26.49 10.03
C SER A 457 -6.18 -25.56 10.47
N GLU A 458 -5.14 -25.39 9.65
CA GLU A 458 -3.95 -24.58 9.96
C GLU A 458 -3.56 -23.69 8.76
N ILE A 459 -2.83 -22.61 9.05
CA ILE A 459 -2.20 -21.77 8.05
C ILE A 459 -0.69 -21.80 8.27
N LEU A 460 0.03 -22.10 7.19
CA LEU A 460 1.47 -21.94 7.04
C LEU A 460 1.75 -20.53 6.51
N PHE A 461 2.75 -19.85 7.05
CA PHE A 461 3.16 -18.51 6.59
C PHE A 461 4.63 -18.26 6.91
N SER A 462 5.22 -17.24 6.27
CA SER A 462 6.55 -16.74 6.62
C SER A 462 6.45 -15.71 7.72
N ARG A 463 7.40 -15.71 8.66
CA ARG A 463 7.59 -14.66 9.66
C ARG A 463 9.07 -14.29 9.74
N GLY A 464 9.37 -13.01 9.62
CA GLY A 464 10.76 -12.55 9.71
C GLY A 464 10.98 -11.12 9.24
N ASP A 465 12.24 -10.81 9.00
CA ASP A 465 12.71 -9.55 8.46
C ASP A 465 13.63 -9.82 7.24
N ASP A 466 14.35 -8.80 6.76
CA ASP A 466 15.29 -8.90 5.63
C ASP A 466 16.54 -9.75 5.92
N ARG A 467 16.81 -10.07 7.19
CA ARG A 467 17.95 -10.93 7.60
C ARG A 467 17.60 -12.41 7.54
N GLY A 468 16.33 -12.73 7.64
CA GLY A 468 15.86 -14.10 7.54
C GLY A 468 14.39 -14.26 7.87
N MET A 469 13.76 -15.25 7.22
CA MET A 469 12.38 -15.60 7.45
C MET A 469 12.27 -17.05 7.89
N ARG A 470 11.38 -17.31 8.85
CA ARG A 470 11.02 -18.65 9.32
C ARG A 470 9.71 -19.09 8.69
N LEU A 471 9.58 -20.38 8.43
CA LEU A 471 8.27 -20.95 8.13
C LEU A 471 7.55 -21.27 9.44
N MET A 472 6.38 -20.69 9.61
CA MET A 472 5.52 -20.83 10.78
C MET A 472 4.23 -21.52 10.38
N ARG A 473 3.64 -22.33 11.28
CA ARG A 473 2.25 -22.81 11.15
C ARG A 473 1.46 -22.44 12.40
N GLN A 474 0.19 -22.16 12.23
CA GLN A 474 -0.72 -21.78 13.32
C GLN A 474 -2.11 -22.34 13.07
N PRO A 475 -2.77 -22.96 14.10
CA PRO A 475 -4.13 -23.44 13.99
C PRO A 475 -5.15 -22.32 13.78
N LEU A 476 -6.16 -22.56 12.93
CA LEU A 476 -7.21 -21.57 12.62
C LEU A 476 -8.08 -21.24 13.85
N ASN A 477 -8.28 -22.18 14.75
CA ASN A 477 -9.11 -22.05 15.95
C ASN A 477 -8.41 -21.31 17.11
N GLY A 478 -7.25 -20.72 16.88
CA GLY A 478 -6.41 -20.07 17.87
C GLY A 478 -5.31 -21.01 18.39
N GLY A 479 -4.31 -20.43 19.01
CA GLY A 479 -3.13 -21.15 19.50
C GLY A 479 -1.83 -20.47 19.04
N ALA A 480 -0.72 -20.86 19.68
CA ALA A 480 0.59 -20.30 19.36
C ALA A 480 1.06 -20.75 17.97
N ALA A 481 1.71 -19.84 17.25
CA ALA A 481 2.40 -20.21 16.02
C ALA A 481 3.64 -21.06 16.32
N HIS A 482 3.83 -22.15 15.57
CA HIS A 482 4.95 -23.06 15.70
C HIS A 482 5.92 -22.91 14.53
N CYS A 483 7.22 -22.80 14.84
CA CYS A 483 8.26 -22.77 13.83
C CYS A 483 8.46 -24.15 13.20
N ILE A 484 8.35 -24.25 11.88
CA ILE A 484 8.62 -25.46 11.10
C ILE A 484 10.06 -25.50 10.62
N LEU A 485 10.56 -24.36 10.14
CA LEU A 485 11.89 -24.23 9.55
C LEU A 485 12.49 -22.87 9.90
N ASP A 486 13.70 -22.92 10.51
CA ASP A 486 14.50 -21.77 10.87
C ASP A 486 15.91 -21.95 10.27
N THR A 487 16.08 -21.55 9.02
CA THR A 487 17.36 -21.57 8.29
C THR A 487 17.61 -20.18 7.73
N GLU A 488 18.81 -19.87 7.29
CA GLU A 488 19.13 -18.59 6.68
C GLU A 488 18.29 -18.29 5.41
N GLY A 489 18.14 -17.02 5.10
CA GLY A 489 17.50 -16.48 3.91
C GLY A 489 15.97 -16.39 3.97
N PRO A 490 15.39 -15.65 3.01
CA PRO A 490 13.94 -15.49 2.90
C PRO A 490 13.26 -16.79 2.45
N LYS A 491 12.05 -17.03 2.93
CA LYS A 491 11.24 -18.22 2.59
C LYS A 491 9.82 -17.78 2.32
N PHE A 492 9.32 -18.07 1.13
CA PHE A 492 7.96 -17.74 0.72
C PHE A 492 7.23 -19.04 0.40
N PRO A 493 6.38 -19.57 1.31
CA PRO A 493 5.64 -20.79 1.04
C PRO A 493 4.73 -20.62 -0.17
N ASN A 494 4.70 -21.65 -1.01
CA ASN A 494 3.88 -21.70 -2.21
C ASN A 494 2.73 -22.68 -2.05
N ASP A 495 3.02 -23.90 -1.54
CA ASP A 495 2.05 -24.96 -1.44
C ASP A 495 2.36 -25.94 -0.32
N TRP A 496 1.32 -26.64 0.13
CA TRP A 496 1.36 -27.75 1.07
C TRP A 496 0.68 -28.94 0.42
N SER A 497 1.42 -30.04 0.21
CA SER A 497 0.92 -31.20 -0.50
C SER A 497 -0.34 -31.81 0.13
N SER A 498 -1.21 -32.39 -0.68
CA SER A 498 -2.56 -32.85 -0.29
C SER A 498 -2.57 -33.90 0.82
N GLU A 499 -1.53 -34.71 0.92
CA GLU A 499 -1.33 -35.72 1.99
C GLU A 499 -0.63 -35.14 3.23
N GLY A 500 -0.26 -33.85 3.20
CA GLY A 500 0.30 -33.11 4.33
C GLY A 500 1.79 -33.35 4.60
N GLN A 501 2.54 -34.02 3.72
CA GLN A 501 3.92 -34.42 3.99
C GLN A 501 4.97 -33.43 3.47
N PHE A 502 4.67 -32.66 2.43
CA PHE A 502 5.64 -31.78 1.80
C PHE A 502 5.17 -30.33 1.76
N ILE A 503 6.11 -29.41 1.96
CA ILE A 503 5.92 -27.98 1.73
C ILE A 503 6.87 -27.57 0.61
N ALA A 504 6.33 -26.89 -0.42
CA ALA A 504 7.10 -26.18 -1.43
C ALA A 504 7.20 -24.70 -1.05
N TYR A 505 8.37 -24.12 -1.15
CA TYR A 505 8.58 -22.70 -0.90
C TYR A 505 9.63 -22.13 -1.85
N SER A 506 9.48 -20.86 -2.20
CA SER A 506 10.47 -20.09 -2.94
C SER A 506 11.45 -19.44 -1.97
N SER A 507 12.74 -19.45 -2.29
CA SER A 507 13.79 -18.79 -1.55
C SER A 507 14.76 -18.11 -2.49
N GLN A 508 15.18 -16.92 -2.11
CA GLN A 508 16.14 -16.16 -2.90
C GLN A 508 17.54 -16.77 -2.77
N ALA A 509 18.25 -16.85 -3.87
CA ALA A 509 19.65 -17.27 -3.87
C ALA A 509 20.52 -16.30 -3.02
N PRO A 510 21.64 -16.76 -2.45
CA PRO A 510 22.51 -15.91 -1.62
C PRO A 510 23.03 -14.65 -2.34
N ASP A 511 23.14 -14.68 -3.65
CA ASP A 511 23.53 -13.55 -4.50
C ASP A 511 22.37 -12.58 -4.83
N TYR A 512 21.18 -12.86 -4.34
CA TYR A 512 19.95 -12.09 -4.58
C TYR A 512 19.56 -11.95 -6.08
N GLN A 513 20.13 -12.78 -6.97
CA GLN A 513 19.86 -12.68 -8.40
C GLN A 513 18.59 -13.41 -8.82
N ASN A 514 18.33 -14.59 -8.27
CA ASN A 514 17.24 -15.46 -8.68
C ASN A 514 16.48 -16.05 -7.48
N MET A 515 15.25 -16.46 -7.74
CA MET A 515 14.43 -17.21 -6.80
C MET A 515 14.46 -18.68 -7.16
N HIS A 516 14.60 -19.57 -6.18
CA HIS A 516 14.67 -21.00 -6.36
C HIS A 516 13.57 -21.71 -5.58
N THR A 517 13.11 -22.85 -6.10
CA THR A 517 12.13 -23.71 -5.43
C THR A 517 12.81 -24.72 -4.53
N TRP A 518 12.39 -24.75 -3.28
CA TRP A 518 12.85 -25.64 -2.23
C TRP A 518 11.70 -26.51 -1.70
N ILE A 519 12.01 -27.71 -1.26
CA ILE A 519 11.07 -28.63 -0.64
C ILE A 519 11.53 -28.99 0.76
N VAL A 520 10.61 -28.99 1.72
CA VAL A 520 10.81 -29.54 3.06
C VAL A 520 9.80 -30.62 3.37
N SER A 521 10.29 -31.75 3.92
CA SER A 521 9.43 -32.86 4.36
C SER A 521 9.02 -32.65 5.83
N LEU A 522 7.75 -32.82 6.13
CA LEU A 522 7.19 -32.74 7.48
C LEU A 522 7.25 -34.07 8.24
N SER A 523 7.51 -35.18 7.56
CA SER A 523 7.68 -36.49 8.19
C SER A 523 8.92 -36.57 9.09
N ALA A 524 9.94 -35.74 8.85
CA ALA A 524 11.08 -35.60 9.73
C ALA A 524 10.75 -34.68 10.94
N SER A 525 11.21 -35.03 12.14
CA SER A 525 10.94 -34.28 13.36
C SER A 525 12.07 -33.28 13.71
N GLY A 526 11.71 -32.08 14.13
CA GLY A 526 12.63 -31.11 14.76
C GLY A 526 13.82 -30.71 13.88
N GLN A 527 15.04 -30.74 14.44
CA GLN A 527 16.30 -30.35 13.77
C GLN A 527 16.69 -31.23 12.57
N GLN A 528 15.99 -32.37 12.34
CA GLN A 528 16.21 -33.25 11.21
C GLN A 528 15.51 -32.78 9.93
N ARG A 529 14.65 -31.76 10.00
CA ARG A 529 14.00 -31.16 8.84
C ARG A 529 14.98 -30.36 8.02
N LYS A 530 15.65 -31.01 7.07
CA LYS A 530 16.54 -30.35 6.14
C LYS A 530 15.81 -30.01 4.85
N PRO A 531 15.69 -28.75 4.47
CA PRO A 531 15.18 -28.39 3.16
C PRO A 531 16.14 -28.89 2.09
N ARG A 532 15.59 -29.31 0.96
CA ARG A 532 16.35 -29.67 -0.22
C ARG A 532 16.01 -28.73 -1.36
N PRO A 533 16.98 -28.26 -2.13
CA PRO A 533 16.66 -27.57 -3.37
C PRO A 533 15.99 -28.56 -4.32
N PHE A 534 14.89 -28.17 -4.93
CA PHE A 534 14.21 -28.96 -5.96
C PHE A 534 14.59 -28.44 -7.34
N LEU A 535 14.63 -27.13 -7.50
CA LEU A 535 15.05 -26.44 -8.69
C LEU A 535 16.14 -25.42 -8.30
N GLN A 536 17.23 -25.36 -9.07
CA GLN A 536 18.39 -24.50 -8.77
C GLN A 536 19.15 -24.22 -10.06
N HIS A 537 18.54 -23.44 -10.95
CA HIS A 537 19.16 -22.99 -12.20
C HIS A 537 19.53 -21.50 -12.13
N SER A 538 20.20 -20.97 -13.13
CA SER A 538 20.56 -19.55 -13.25
C SER A 538 19.37 -18.65 -13.68
N CYS A 539 18.17 -19.02 -13.29
CA CYS A 539 16.91 -18.35 -13.64
C CYS A 539 15.95 -18.36 -12.44
N ASP A 540 14.88 -17.56 -12.51
CA ASP A 540 13.83 -17.60 -11.51
C ASP A 540 12.99 -18.87 -11.64
N GLU A 541 12.65 -19.47 -10.49
CA GLU A 541 11.79 -20.64 -10.35
C GLU A 541 10.82 -20.39 -9.19
N LEU A 542 9.56 -20.10 -9.53
CA LEU A 542 8.57 -19.49 -8.65
C LEU A 542 7.27 -20.28 -8.64
N SER A 543 6.43 -20.01 -7.62
CA SER A 543 5.02 -20.45 -7.60
C SER A 543 4.87 -21.94 -7.87
N ALA A 544 5.54 -22.76 -7.07
CA ALA A 544 5.54 -24.22 -7.21
C ALA A 544 4.36 -24.86 -6.46
N TYR A 545 3.52 -25.62 -7.18
CA TYR A 545 2.32 -26.28 -6.66
C TYR A 545 2.34 -27.76 -6.97
N PHE A 546 2.11 -28.57 -5.94
CA PHE A 546 2.02 -30.03 -6.06
C PHE A 546 0.75 -30.46 -6.81
N SER A 547 0.84 -31.53 -7.57
CA SER A 547 -0.34 -32.18 -8.15
C SER A 547 -1.26 -32.76 -7.07
N PRO A 548 -2.60 -32.68 -7.25
CA PRO A 548 -3.59 -33.09 -6.25
C PRO A 548 -3.90 -34.57 -6.39
N GLU A 549 -2.97 -35.46 -6.13
CA GLU A 549 -3.20 -36.89 -6.21
C GLU A 549 -3.98 -37.44 -5.02
N GLN A 550 -4.55 -38.65 -5.16
CA GLN A 550 -5.39 -39.26 -4.13
C GLN A 550 -4.60 -39.57 -2.86
N GLU A 551 -5.24 -39.47 -1.72
CA GLU A 551 -4.76 -39.31 -0.33
C GLU A 551 -3.66 -40.27 0.20
N GLN A 552 -3.13 -41.21 -0.55
CA GLN A 552 -2.15 -42.20 -0.02
C GLN A 552 -0.83 -42.29 -0.80
N GLU A 553 -0.72 -41.77 -2.01
CA GLU A 553 0.47 -41.98 -2.84
C GLU A 553 1.44 -40.76 -2.85
N GLY A 554 1.03 -39.61 -2.34
CA GLY A 554 1.78 -38.36 -2.41
C GLY A 554 1.84 -37.76 -3.82
N PRO A 555 2.31 -36.51 -3.96
CA PRO A 555 2.33 -35.84 -5.27
C PRO A 555 3.37 -36.46 -6.19
N ARG A 556 2.98 -36.72 -7.43
CA ARG A 556 3.87 -37.21 -8.49
C ARG A 556 4.40 -36.14 -9.41
N TRP A 557 3.75 -34.99 -9.42
CA TRP A 557 4.08 -33.84 -10.28
C TRP A 557 4.13 -32.54 -9.48
N ILE A 558 4.89 -31.58 -9.98
CA ILE A 558 4.95 -30.22 -9.48
C ILE A 558 4.89 -29.24 -10.65
N ALA A 559 3.93 -28.32 -10.63
CA ALA A 559 3.83 -27.22 -11.59
C ALA A 559 4.51 -25.99 -11.02
N TYR A 560 5.24 -25.25 -11.84
CA TYR A 560 5.97 -24.05 -11.41
C TYR A 560 6.14 -23.04 -12.56
N THR A 561 6.50 -21.83 -12.23
CA THR A 561 6.84 -20.77 -13.18
C THR A 561 8.35 -20.62 -13.27
N SER A 562 8.92 -20.53 -14.49
CA SER A 562 10.34 -20.25 -14.71
C SER A 562 10.57 -19.31 -15.89
N ASN A 563 11.60 -18.46 -15.81
CA ASN A 563 12.01 -17.55 -16.88
C ASN A 563 13.24 -18.07 -17.65
N GLU A 564 13.52 -19.36 -17.63
CA GLU A 564 14.67 -19.99 -18.28
C GLU A 564 14.74 -19.76 -19.81
N THR A 565 13.60 -19.49 -20.46
CA THR A 565 13.51 -19.17 -21.90
C THR A 565 13.59 -17.67 -22.18
N GLY A 566 13.93 -16.83 -21.18
CA GLY A 566 13.97 -15.38 -21.28
C GLY A 566 12.63 -14.69 -20.97
N ARG A 567 11.54 -15.44 -20.72
CA ARG A 567 10.27 -14.98 -20.19
C ARG A 567 9.68 -16.05 -19.28
N HIS A 568 8.77 -15.64 -18.41
CA HIS A 568 8.10 -16.58 -17.51
C HIS A 568 7.14 -17.49 -18.27
N GLU A 569 7.36 -18.80 -18.12
CA GLU A 569 6.53 -19.89 -18.66
C GLU A 569 6.16 -20.86 -17.55
N VAL A 570 5.06 -21.59 -17.73
CA VAL A 570 4.64 -22.67 -16.84
C VAL A 570 5.26 -23.99 -17.28
N TYR A 571 5.87 -24.66 -16.33
CA TYR A 571 6.46 -25.99 -16.46
C TYR A 571 5.84 -26.97 -15.48
N VAL A 572 5.90 -28.25 -15.82
CA VAL A 572 5.61 -29.36 -14.91
C VAL A 572 6.83 -30.27 -14.85
N ARG A 573 7.14 -30.77 -13.66
CA ARG A 573 8.20 -31.78 -13.45
C ARG A 573 7.67 -32.95 -12.64
N ASP A 574 8.30 -34.13 -12.83
CA ASP A 574 8.08 -35.28 -11.96
C ASP A 574 8.61 -35.01 -10.54
N PHE A 575 7.87 -35.50 -9.56
CA PHE A 575 8.22 -35.37 -8.15
C PHE A 575 8.22 -36.76 -7.49
N PRO A 576 9.15 -37.10 -6.61
CA PRO A 576 10.22 -36.26 -6.06
C PRO A 576 11.53 -36.25 -6.86
N ALA A 577 11.62 -36.99 -7.98
CA ALA A 577 12.87 -37.20 -8.72
C ALA A 577 13.34 -35.94 -9.48
N GLY A 578 12.42 -35.19 -10.11
CA GLY A 578 12.72 -33.94 -10.86
C GLY A 578 13.52 -34.20 -12.14
N THR A 579 13.40 -35.41 -12.73
CA THR A 579 14.22 -35.86 -13.88
C THR A 579 13.62 -35.47 -15.22
N HIS A 580 12.29 -35.40 -15.30
CA HIS A 580 11.56 -35.10 -16.52
C HIS A 580 10.87 -33.72 -16.40
N LYS A 581 10.81 -32.98 -17.48
CA LYS A 581 10.25 -31.61 -17.53
C LYS A 581 9.41 -31.43 -18.80
N TRP A 582 8.26 -30.78 -18.62
CA TRP A 582 7.33 -30.40 -19.70
C TRP A 582 7.06 -28.91 -19.64
N GLN A 583 7.17 -28.22 -20.77
CA GLN A 583 6.74 -26.83 -20.89
C GLN A 583 5.27 -26.82 -21.31
N VAL A 584 4.41 -26.26 -20.45
CA VAL A 584 2.95 -26.26 -20.65
C VAL A 584 2.49 -24.98 -21.36
N SER A 585 3.10 -23.84 -21.09
CA SER A 585 2.80 -22.57 -21.77
C SER A 585 3.86 -22.22 -22.81
N ASN A 586 3.46 -21.50 -23.88
CA ASN A 586 4.36 -21.13 -25.00
C ASN A 586 4.39 -19.62 -25.26
N TRP A 587 3.47 -18.85 -24.67
CA TRP A 587 3.33 -17.41 -24.85
C TRP A 587 3.40 -16.64 -23.55
N GLY A 588 4.02 -17.22 -22.54
CA GLY A 588 4.07 -16.75 -21.18
C GLY A 588 3.01 -17.43 -20.31
N GLY A 589 3.38 -17.63 -19.04
CA GLY A 589 2.50 -18.24 -18.06
C GLY A 589 3.01 -18.03 -16.64
N LEU A 590 2.10 -17.75 -15.72
CA LEU A 590 2.38 -17.38 -14.34
C LEU A 590 1.41 -18.06 -13.39
N ILE A 591 1.87 -18.39 -12.19
CA ILE A 591 1.04 -18.82 -11.06
C ILE A 591 0.15 -20.00 -11.45
N PRO A 592 0.71 -21.19 -11.74
CA PRO A 592 -0.09 -22.36 -12.10
C PRO A 592 -0.91 -22.86 -10.90
N HIS A 593 -2.17 -23.26 -11.14
CA HIS A 593 -3.02 -23.93 -10.15
C HIS A 593 -3.66 -25.17 -10.74
N TRP A 594 -3.53 -26.28 -10.03
CA TRP A 594 -4.21 -27.50 -10.38
C TRP A 594 -5.71 -27.44 -10.03
N ARG A 595 -6.54 -27.97 -10.91
CA ARG A 595 -7.89 -28.38 -10.50
C ARG A 595 -7.76 -29.56 -9.52
N ARG A 596 -8.61 -29.62 -8.49
CA ARG A 596 -8.42 -30.60 -7.41
C ARG A 596 -8.56 -32.06 -7.86
N ASP A 597 -9.24 -32.34 -8.96
CA ASP A 597 -9.33 -33.70 -9.53
C ASP A 597 -8.16 -34.05 -10.46
N GLY A 598 -7.19 -33.16 -10.63
CA GLY A 598 -6.01 -33.36 -11.45
C GLY A 598 -6.26 -33.40 -12.96
N ARG A 599 -7.43 -32.96 -13.44
CA ARG A 599 -7.79 -32.99 -14.87
C ARG A 599 -7.47 -31.69 -15.63
N GLU A 600 -7.21 -30.63 -14.93
CA GLU A 600 -6.87 -29.34 -15.54
C GLU A 600 -5.78 -28.63 -14.73
N LEU A 601 -4.95 -27.88 -15.45
CA LEU A 601 -4.00 -26.91 -14.91
C LEU A 601 -4.41 -25.52 -15.40
N PHE A 602 -4.59 -24.57 -14.49
CA PHE A 602 -4.88 -23.18 -14.81
C PHE A 602 -3.63 -22.34 -14.64
N TYR A 603 -3.50 -21.27 -15.42
CA TYR A 603 -2.46 -20.25 -15.22
C TYR A 603 -2.88 -18.90 -15.78
N LEU A 604 -2.16 -17.87 -15.44
CA LEU A 604 -2.40 -16.52 -15.96
C LEU A 604 -1.39 -16.20 -17.07
N SER A 605 -1.87 -15.69 -18.21
CA SER A 605 -0.97 -15.17 -19.25
C SER A 605 -0.41 -13.79 -18.85
N PRO A 606 0.70 -13.32 -19.45
CA PRO A 606 1.22 -11.97 -19.24
C PRO A 606 0.22 -10.85 -19.53
N GLU A 607 -0.73 -11.08 -20.45
CA GLU A 607 -1.81 -10.14 -20.81
C GLU A 607 -2.99 -10.18 -19.81
N GLY A 608 -2.89 -11.01 -18.76
CA GLY A 608 -3.95 -11.14 -17.77
C GLY A 608 -5.13 -12.03 -18.18
N MET A 609 -4.93 -12.94 -19.14
CA MET A 609 -5.93 -13.98 -19.47
C MET A 609 -5.80 -15.15 -18.51
N LEU A 610 -6.92 -15.65 -17.99
CA LEU A 610 -6.96 -16.98 -17.37
C LEU A 610 -6.95 -18.04 -18.45
N VAL A 611 -6.02 -18.99 -18.35
CA VAL A 611 -5.84 -20.09 -19.32
C VAL A 611 -6.06 -21.41 -18.62
N ALA A 612 -6.75 -22.33 -19.27
CA ALA A 612 -6.95 -23.72 -18.83
C ALA A 612 -6.26 -24.68 -19.77
N VAL A 613 -5.65 -25.73 -19.20
CA VAL A 613 -5.00 -26.81 -19.94
C VAL A 613 -5.53 -28.14 -19.41
N ALA A 614 -6.13 -28.95 -20.27
CA ALA A 614 -6.49 -30.32 -19.90
C ALA A 614 -5.21 -31.14 -19.65
N VAL A 615 -5.16 -31.84 -18.55
CA VAL A 615 -3.99 -32.67 -18.18
C VAL A 615 -4.41 -34.09 -17.79
N ASN A 616 -3.48 -35.03 -17.94
CA ASN A 616 -3.60 -36.38 -17.46
C ASN A 616 -2.40 -36.72 -16.57
N LEU A 617 -2.67 -37.00 -15.30
CA LEU A 617 -1.69 -37.35 -14.26
C LEU A 617 -1.47 -38.87 -14.19
N GLY A 618 -1.25 -39.49 -15.35
CA GLY A 618 -0.92 -40.93 -15.44
C GLY A 618 0.50 -41.27 -15.00
N ASP A 619 1.04 -42.40 -15.50
CA ASP A 619 2.44 -42.77 -15.28
C ASP A 619 3.41 -41.79 -15.98
N THR A 620 2.95 -41.15 -17.03
CA THR A 620 3.58 -40.02 -17.72
C THR A 620 2.65 -38.85 -17.69
N PHE A 621 3.23 -37.65 -17.57
CA PHE A 621 2.47 -36.39 -17.64
C PHE A 621 2.10 -36.11 -19.10
N GLU A 622 0.81 -35.94 -19.36
CA GLU A 622 0.29 -35.57 -20.67
C GLU A 622 -0.55 -34.31 -20.54
N PHE A 623 -0.55 -33.44 -21.52
CA PHE A 623 -1.34 -32.22 -21.54
C PHE A 623 -1.84 -31.84 -22.93
N GLY A 624 -3.00 -31.20 -22.96
CA GLY A 624 -3.64 -30.70 -24.17
C GLY A 624 -3.20 -29.29 -24.56
N THR A 625 -3.82 -28.74 -25.58
CA THR A 625 -3.56 -27.36 -26.01
C THR A 625 -4.12 -26.38 -24.98
N PRO A 626 -3.35 -25.37 -24.54
CA PRO A 626 -3.83 -24.32 -23.68
C PRO A 626 -5.00 -23.54 -24.29
N GLN A 627 -6.04 -23.29 -23.52
CA GLN A 627 -7.25 -22.57 -23.93
C GLN A 627 -7.43 -21.32 -23.06
N ALA A 628 -7.43 -20.14 -23.67
CA ALA A 628 -7.76 -18.92 -22.98
C ALA A 628 -9.26 -18.92 -22.64
N LEU A 629 -9.60 -18.70 -21.36
CA LEU A 629 -10.97 -18.65 -20.87
C LEU A 629 -11.51 -17.21 -20.97
N PHE A 630 -10.94 -16.27 -20.21
CA PHE A 630 -11.35 -14.88 -20.20
C PHE A 630 -10.27 -13.95 -19.66
N GLY A 631 -10.41 -12.64 -19.94
CA GLY A 631 -9.56 -11.59 -19.37
C GLY A 631 -9.91 -11.30 -17.92
N THR A 632 -8.96 -11.47 -17.02
CA THR A 632 -9.19 -11.33 -15.57
C THR A 632 -9.26 -9.87 -15.10
N GLY A 633 -8.74 -8.93 -15.89
CA GLY A 633 -8.53 -7.54 -15.48
C GLY A 633 -7.42 -7.36 -14.44
N LEU A 634 -6.72 -8.44 -14.09
CA LEU A 634 -5.51 -8.33 -13.26
C LEU A 634 -4.40 -7.66 -14.05
N ARG A 635 -3.67 -6.79 -13.37
CA ARG A 635 -2.48 -6.13 -13.91
C ARG A 635 -1.26 -6.67 -13.18
N PHE A 636 -0.34 -7.25 -13.91
CA PHE A 636 0.88 -7.80 -13.34
C PHE A 636 1.95 -6.72 -13.26
N ALA A 637 2.28 -6.30 -12.02
CA ALA A 637 3.49 -5.53 -11.77
C ALA A 637 4.68 -6.50 -11.68
N PRO A 638 5.76 -6.26 -12.40
CA PRO A 638 6.73 -7.29 -12.79
C PRO A 638 7.66 -7.84 -11.74
N LEU A 639 7.90 -7.19 -10.60
CA LEU A 639 9.03 -7.59 -9.75
C LEU A 639 8.68 -8.15 -8.38
N TYR A 640 7.52 -7.81 -7.81
CA TYR A 640 7.16 -8.28 -6.47
C TYR A 640 5.94 -9.19 -6.43
N LYS A 641 5.25 -9.39 -7.55
CA LYS A 641 3.97 -10.10 -7.58
C LYS A 641 4.01 -11.47 -8.27
N HIS A 642 5.09 -11.83 -8.95
CA HIS A 642 5.16 -13.12 -9.66
C HIS A 642 5.16 -14.34 -8.74
N TRP A 643 5.56 -14.20 -7.49
CA TRP A 643 5.50 -15.24 -6.46
C TRP A 643 4.31 -15.07 -5.50
N MET A 644 3.50 -14.01 -5.67
CA MET A 644 2.31 -13.75 -4.88
C MET A 644 1.08 -14.33 -5.57
N ASN A 645 0.33 -15.16 -4.87
CA ASN A 645 -0.89 -15.73 -5.40
C ASN A 645 -1.98 -14.66 -5.57
N GLN A 646 -2.52 -14.50 -6.78
CA GLN A 646 -3.45 -13.43 -7.15
C GLN A 646 -4.83 -13.94 -7.56
N TYR A 647 -5.02 -15.25 -7.62
CA TYR A 647 -6.32 -15.87 -7.89
C TYR A 647 -6.44 -17.20 -7.19
N ALA A 648 -7.67 -17.65 -7.03
CA ALA A 648 -7.95 -18.98 -6.55
C ALA A 648 -8.98 -19.69 -7.42
N VAL A 649 -8.90 -21.01 -7.46
CA VAL A 649 -9.77 -21.89 -8.25
C VAL A 649 -10.56 -22.77 -7.30
N THR A 650 -11.88 -22.91 -7.52
CA THR A 650 -12.70 -23.86 -6.78
C THR A 650 -12.34 -25.33 -7.13
N ARG A 651 -12.66 -26.25 -6.23
CA ARG A 651 -12.36 -27.71 -6.39
C ARG A 651 -12.83 -28.29 -7.72
N ASP A 652 -14.00 -27.82 -8.18
CA ASP A 652 -14.63 -28.25 -9.43
C ASP A 652 -14.11 -27.52 -10.67
N GLY A 653 -13.25 -26.47 -10.48
CA GLY A 653 -12.72 -25.64 -11.57
C GLY A 653 -13.77 -24.81 -12.28
N GLN A 654 -14.95 -24.56 -11.67
CA GLN A 654 -16.04 -23.82 -12.31
C GLN A 654 -16.09 -22.35 -11.90
N ARG A 655 -15.50 -21.98 -10.76
CA ARG A 655 -15.47 -20.61 -10.24
C ARG A 655 -14.05 -20.19 -9.90
N PHE A 656 -13.80 -18.91 -10.09
CA PHE A 656 -12.50 -18.30 -9.86
C PHE A 656 -12.65 -17.05 -9.00
N LEU A 657 -11.83 -16.94 -7.96
CA LEU A 657 -11.79 -15.76 -7.10
C LEU A 657 -10.60 -14.89 -7.51
N PHE A 658 -10.88 -13.60 -7.74
CA PHE A 658 -9.87 -12.59 -8.04
C PHE A 658 -9.99 -11.42 -7.08
N ASN A 659 -8.87 -10.79 -6.73
CA ASN A 659 -8.86 -9.50 -6.05
C ASN A 659 -8.65 -8.41 -7.12
N ARG A 660 -9.72 -7.73 -7.53
CA ARG A 660 -9.74 -6.80 -8.67
C ARG A 660 -9.92 -5.36 -8.24
N GLN A 661 -9.39 -4.45 -9.05
CA GLN A 661 -9.57 -3.02 -8.87
C GLN A 661 -11.03 -2.60 -9.04
N VAL A 662 -11.51 -1.67 -8.18
CA VAL A 662 -12.87 -1.11 -8.20
C VAL A 662 -12.75 0.42 -8.26
N PRO A 663 -13.52 1.10 -9.14
CA PRO A 663 -14.43 0.56 -10.13
C PRO A 663 -13.71 -0.10 -11.31
N GLU A 664 -14.34 -1.12 -11.89
CA GLU A 664 -13.82 -1.81 -13.06
C GLU A 664 -13.64 -0.86 -14.25
N GLY A 665 -12.54 -1.01 -14.97
CA GLY A 665 -12.32 -0.35 -16.27
C GLY A 665 -11.85 1.11 -16.23
N THR A 666 -11.68 1.73 -15.06
CA THR A 666 -11.00 3.02 -14.97
C THR A 666 -9.49 2.79 -15.04
N PRO A 667 -8.80 3.27 -16.11
CA PRO A 667 -7.35 3.21 -16.11
C PRO A 667 -6.80 3.97 -14.91
N SER A 668 -5.74 3.46 -14.30
CA SER A 668 -4.96 4.13 -13.26
C SER A 668 -4.32 5.40 -13.83
N ALA A 669 -5.14 6.43 -14.00
CA ALA A 669 -4.72 7.68 -14.62
C ALA A 669 -3.86 8.50 -13.66
N ILE A 670 -2.82 9.14 -14.19
CA ILE A 670 -2.15 10.23 -13.50
C ILE A 670 -2.92 11.52 -13.80
N THR A 671 -3.35 12.23 -12.77
CA THR A 671 -3.90 13.57 -12.91
C THR A 671 -2.76 14.59 -12.85
N ALA A 672 -2.65 15.40 -13.89
CA ALA A 672 -1.73 16.53 -13.93
C ALA A 672 -2.47 17.84 -13.59
N VAL A 673 -1.95 18.57 -12.63
CA VAL A 673 -2.41 19.93 -12.25
C VAL A 673 -1.30 20.89 -12.68
N ILE A 674 -1.54 21.62 -13.75
CA ILE A 674 -0.56 22.48 -14.41
C ILE A 674 -0.95 23.93 -14.15
N PRO A 675 -0.09 24.74 -13.51
CA PRO A 675 -0.28 26.19 -13.40
C PRO A 675 -0.06 26.85 -14.76
N TRP A 676 -0.85 27.87 -15.07
CA TRP A 676 -0.74 28.64 -16.31
C TRP A 676 -1.09 30.13 -16.12
#